data_c337eee89881f0d26960891296bae21a
#
_entry.id   c337eee89881f0d26960891296bae21a
#
_cell.length_a   1.000
_cell.length_b   1.000
_cell.length_c   1.000
_cell.angle_alpha   90.00
_cell.angle_beta   90.00
_cell.angle_gamma   90.00
#
_symmetry.space_group_name_H-M   'P 1'
#
loop_
_entity.id
_entity.type
_entity.pdbx_description
1 polymer ?
#
loop_
_entity_poly.entity_id
_entity_poly.type
_entity_poly.pdbx_seq_one_letter_code
_entity_poly.pdbx_strand_id
1 'polypeptide(L)'
;MMTTAGPLWKPPPQRVAAANLTAFAAKVGARHGVDVAAYDALWRWSVAHKALFWREIWDDGGVIGTPGDVVVAHEDRMPGAAWFPDARLNFAQNLLERKRADDTSDALVFWGEANVRRRMSHLELHALASRASAAFAAAGIAPGDRVAAYLPNIPEAVIAMLGAASRGATWSSCSPEFGVQGVLDRFSQIEPRILVTVDGYRYNGKVIPILDKVAAIADGLPSVEKVVVIPYLQDTSGASDHLSAVRGAVAWDAWLAPFLPGPIDYVALPFAHPLYILYSSGTTGAPKCIVHTAGGVLLQHIKEHRLHGDVKHGDRMFYFTTCGWMMWNWLVSGLASGATLLLYDGSPFIEQGRILWKYAALERMTHFGTSAKFIDAQKKIAQVPRKDFDLAPLRVMFSTGSPLSPESFDYVYQCVKEDLCLASISGGTDIASCFALGSVTLPVWRGELQCRGLGMDVDIFDDEGASLTGTKGELVCKSPFPAMPAGFWGDTDGAEYRATYFERYPGVWRQGDWAELTEHGGVVIYGRSDATLNPGGVRIGTAEIYHQVEPLQEIVECLAIGQAWPPGECTDARVVLFVKLQQGLTLDEALATRIRQAIGANTTPRHVPAKIIQVSDIPRTRSGKIVELAVSDVVHGRDVRHSEALANPEALAEYRDLEALKH
;
A
#
# COMPACT_ATOMS: atom_id res chain seq x y z
N MET A 1 -8.77 -31.25 3.62
CA MET A 1 -8.08 -31.56 4.89
C MET A 1 -6.70 -30.94 4.83
N MET A 2 -6.49 -29.77 5.45
CA MET A 2 -5.15 -29.22 5.63
C MET A 2 -4.41 -30.18 6.57
N THR A 3 -3.34 -30.79 6.09
CA THR A 3 -2.44 -31.56 6.92
C THR A 3 -1.90 -30.64 8.00
N THR A 4 -1.89 -31.11 9.25
CA THR A 4 -1.31 -30.47 10.44
C THR A 4 0.21 -30.36 10.32
N ALA A 5 0.70 -29.72 9.26
CA ALA A 5 2.10 -29.34 9.16
C ALA A 5 2.31 -28.14 10.12
N GLY A 6 3.40 -28.20 10.89
CA GLY A 6 3.76 -27.09 11.78
C GLY A 6 4.02 -25.77 11.03
N PRO A 7 4.24 -24.66 11.73
CA PRO A 7 4.52 -23.38 11.09
C PRO A 7 5.79 -23.45 10.23
N LEU A 8 5.81 -22.69 9.15
CA LEU A 8 6.96 -22.59 8.22
C LEU A 8 8.18 -21.93 8.89
N TRP A 9 7.94 -21.04 9.83
CA TRP A 9 8.97 -20.39 10.62
C TRP A 9 8.51 -20.18 12.06
N LYS A 10 9.42 -20.37 13.01
CA LYS A 10 9.26 -20.01 14.41
C LYS A 10 10.32 -19.00 14.80
N PRO A 11 9.95 -17.90 15.48
CA PRO A 11 10.93 -16.93 15.91
C PRO A 11 11.92 -17.55 16.90
N PRO A 12 13.24 -17.36 16.70
CA PRO A 12 14.22 -17.77 17.69
C PRO A 12 13.98 -17.03 19.03
N PRO A 13 14.14 -17.69 20.20
CA PRO A 13 13.91 -17.05 21.50
C PRO A 13 14.68 -15.75 21.71
N GLN A 14 15.90 -15.67 21.18
CA GLN A 14 16.73 -14.46 21.25
C GLN A 14 16.11 -13.30 20.46
N ARG A 15 15.48 -13.57 19.30
CA ARG A 15 14.78 -12.55 18.50
C ARG A 15 13.54 -12.05 19.24
N VAL A 16 12.76 -12.96 19.84
CA VAL A 16 11.61 -12.61 20.68
C VAL A 16 12.02 -11.72 21.85
N ALA A 17 13.06 -12.12 22.58
CA ALA A 17 13.55 -11.35 23.73
C ALA A 17 14.07 -9.95 23.35
N ALA A 18 14.64 -9.80 22.14
CA ALA A 18 15.18 -8.54 21.64
C ALA A 18 14.15 -7.68 20.88
N ALA A 19 12.92 -8.17 20.69
CA ALA A 19 11.89 -7.47 19.92
C ALA A 19 11.37 -6.23 20.66
N ASN A 20 11.13 -5.15 19.90
CA ASN A 20 10.49 -3.93 20.42
C ASN A 20 9.13 -4.25 21.06
N LEU A 21 8.37 -5.17 20.47
CA LEU A 21 7.07 -5.61 20.98
C LEU A 21 7.19 -6.21 22.39
N THR A 22 8.21 -7.04 22.64
CA THR A 22 8.46 -7.65 23.96
C THR A 22 8.79 -6.58 25.00
N ALA A 23 9.64 -5.62 24.66
CA ALA A 23 9.96 -4.48 25.53
C ALA A 23 8.73 -3.61 25.81
N PHE A 24 7.92 -3.33 24.78
CA PHE A 24 6.67 -2.58 24.91
C PHE A 24 5.67 -3.31 25.83
N ALA A 25 5.44 -4.61 25.62
CA ALA A 25 4.54 -5.42 26.45
C ALA A 25 4.97 -5.42 27.92
N ALA A 26 6.28 -5.58 28.20
CA ALA A 26 6.82 -5.50 29.55
C ALA A 26 6.58 -4.13 30.20
N LYS A 27 6.78 -3.04 29.47
CA LYS A 27 6.53 -1.67 29.93
C LYS A 27 5.05 -1.44 30.25
N VAL A 28 4.14 -1.88 29.35
CA VAL A 28 2.68 -1.81 29.56
C VAL A 28 2.28 -2.63 30.78
N GLY A 29 2.77 -3.86 30.89
CA GLY A 29 2.49 -4.74 32.04
C GLY A 29 2.90 -4.11 33.37
N ALA A 30 4.11 -3.55 33.44
CA ALA A 30 4.62 -2.88 34.64
C ALA A 30 3.84 -1.61 34.99
N ARG A 31 3.46 -0.80 33.99
CA ARG A 31 2.75 0.49 34.21
C ARG A 31 1.30 0.30 34.61
N HIS A 32 0.62 -0.66 34.03
CA HIS A 32 -0.83 -0.86 34.20
C HIS A 32 -1.20 -2.06 35.10
N GLY A 33 -0.22 -2.81 35.59
CA GLY A 33 -0.46 -3.95 36.46
C GLY A 33 -1.18 -5.12 35.76
N VAL A 34 -0.90 -5.34 34.46
CA VAL A 34 -1.56 -6.35 33.63
C VAL A 34 -0.55 -7.34 33.04
N ASP A 35 -0.96 -8.60 32.86
CA ASP A 35 -0.16 -9.58 32.13
C ASP A 35 -0.52 -9.54 30.63
N VAL A 36 0.36 -8.93 29.85
CA VAL A 36 0.24 -8.77 28.40
C VAL A 36 1.48 -9.29 27.67
N ALA A 37 2.19 -10.24 28.25
CA ALA A 37 3.40 -10.82 27.64
C ALA A 37 3.08 -11.60 26.35
N ALA A 38 1.94 -12.29 26.30
CA ALA A 38 1.47 -12.96 25.11
C ALA A 38 0.83 -11.97 24.13
N TYR A 39 1.07 -12.14 22.81
CA TYR A 39 0.53 -11.25 21.77
C TYR A 39 -0.99 -11.08 21.86
N ASP A 40 -1.73 -12.18 22.00
CA ASP A 40 -3.20 -12.14 22.07
C ASP A 40 -3.69 -11.39 23.32
N ALA A 41 -3.01 -11.53 24.47
CA ALA A 41 -3.33 -10.76 25.66
C ALA A 41 -3.07 -9.26 25.46
N LEU A 42 -1.93 -8.89 24.84
CA LEU A 42 -1.62 -7.51 24.49
C LEU A 42 -2.63 -6.95 23.47
N TRP A 43 -2.99 -7.73 22.44
CA TRP A 43 -3.99 -7.32 21.46
C TRP A 43 -5.34 -7.05 22.11
N ARG A 44 -5.85 -7.96 22.93
CA ARG A 44 -7.12 -7.77 23.67
C ARG A 44 -7.07 -6.55 24.57
N TRP A 45 -5.97 -6.35 25.28
CA TRP A 45 -5.79 -5.16 26.11
C TRP A 45 -5.78 -3.88 25.28
N SER A 46 -5.10 -3.87 24.15
CA SER A 46 -4.99 -2.72 23.26
C SER A 46 -6.35 -2.28 22.67
N VAL A 47 -7.26 -3.23 22.47
CA VAL A 47 -8.62 -2.99 21.97
C VAL A 47 -9.54 -2.55 23.10
N ALA A 48 -9.49 -3.26 24.26
CA ALA A 48 -10.34 -2.95 25.41
C ALA A 48 -9.98 -1.63 26.09
N HIS A 49 -8.70 -1.24 26.05
CA HIS A 49 -8.19 -0.01 26.67
C HIS A 49 -7.54 0.92 25.64
N LYS A 50 -8.29 1.20 24.56
CA LYS A 50 -7.77 1.93 23.39
C LYS A 50 -7.13 3.29 23.74
N ALA A 51 -7.70 4.05 24.67
CA ALA A 51 -7.12 5.32 25.11
C ALA A 51 -5.74 5.13 25.75
N LEU A 52 -5.60 4.15 26.65
CA LEU A 52 -4.31 3.84 27.30
C LEU A 52 -3.31 3.34 26.25
N PHE A 53 -3.73 2.43 25.38
CA PHE A 53 -2.86 1.86 24.35
C PHE A 53 -2.30 2.95 23.41
N TRP A 54 -3.15 3.83 22.87
CA TRP A 54 -2.69 4.86 21.94
C TRP A 54 -1.87 5.95 22.63
N ARG A 55 -2.08 6.17 23.95
CA ARG A 55 -1.18 7.00 24.75
C ARG A 55 0.19 6.34 24.92
N GLU A 56 0.25 5.03 25.17
CA GLU A 56 1.52 4.29 25.21
C GLU A 56 2.26 4.34 23.86
N ILE A 57 1.53 4.26 22.72
CA ILE A 57 2.13 4.41 21.39
C ILE A 57 2.71 5.82 21.19
N TRP A 58 2.02 6.87 21.65
CA TRP A 58 2.54 8.23 21.61
C TRP A 58 3.84 8.36 22.41
N ASP A 59 3.83 7.88 23.64
CA ASP A 59 4.95 8.02 24.60
C ASP A 59 6.14 7.11 24.20
N ASP A 60 5.91 5.84 23.88
CA ASP A 60 6.95 4.90 23.46
C ASP A 60 7.50 5.25 22.08
N GLY A 61 6.64 5.69 21.19
CA GLY A 61 7.01 6.26 19.91
C GLY A 61 7.82 7.55 20.04
N GLY A 62 7.85 8.21 21.20
CA GLY A 62 8.52 9.49 21.44
C GLY A 62 8.01 10.58 20.50
N VAL A 63 6.71 10.68 20.29
CA VAL A 63 6.12 11.67 19.38
C VAL A 63 6.47 13.09 19.81
N ILE A 64 7.02 13.87 18.90
CA ILE A 64 7.35 15.28 19.12
C ILE A 64 6.07 16.09 18.94
N GLY A 65 5.58 16.68 20.02
CA GLY A 65 4.34 17.46 20.08
C GLY A 65 3.75 17.48 21.47
N THR A 66 2.60 18.13 21.61
CA THR A 66 1.82 18.14 22.87
C THR A 66 0.61 17.23 22.68
N PRO A 67 0.43 16.16 23.46
CA PRO A 67 -0.67 15.23 23.27
C PRO A 67 -2.02 15.74 23.79
N GLY A 68 -2.04 16.71 24.71
CA GLY A 68 -3.22 17.07 25.47
C GLY A 68 -3.57 16.04 26.55
N ASP A 69 -4.64 16.30 27.30
CA ASP A 69 -5.09 15.41 28.38
C ASP A 69 -6.04 14.32 27.90
N VAL A 70 -6.86 14.63 26.87
CA VAL A 70 -7.83 13.69 26.30
C VAL A 70 -7.19 12.92 25.15
N VAL A 71 -7.16 11.58 25.24
CA VAL A 71 -6.64 10.71 24.18
C VAL A 71 -7.70 10.43 23.10
N VAL A 72 -8.93 10.16 23.52
CA VAL A 72 -10.07 9.97 22.63
C VAL A 72 -11.33 10.56 23.25
N ALA A 73 -12.04 11.37 22.48
CA ALA A 73 -13.39 11.82 22.82
C ALA A 73 -14.42 11.06 21.96
N HIS A 74 -15.58 10.78 22.54
CA HIS A 74 -16.66 10.02 21.87
C HIS A 74 -16.19 8.65 21.36
N GLU A 75 -15.47 7.91 22.21
CA GLU A 75 -14.81 6.63 21.83
C GLU A 75 -15.78 5.51 21.43
N ASP A 76 -17.06 5.67 21.69
CA ASP A 76 -18.18 4.80 21.31
C ASP A 76 -18.79 5.12 19.93
N ARG A 77 -18.35 6.24 19.30
CA ARG A 77 -18.88 6.67 18.01
C ARG A 77 -17.98 6.26 16.86
N MET A 78 -18.53 5.55 15.91
CA MET A 78 -17.86 5.24 14.67
C MET A 78 -18.82 5.34 13.48
N PRO A 79 -18.63 6.32 12.57
CA PRO A 79 -17.64 7.42 12.65
C PRO A 79 -17.99 8.46 13.71
N GLY A 80 -16.99 9.23 14.16
CA GLY A 80 -17.21 10.37 15.06
C GLY A 80 -16.33 10.42 16.31
N ALA A 81 -15.52 9.39 16.57
CA ALA A 81 -14.48 9.45 17.60
C ALA A 81 -13.41 10.49 17.23
N ALA A 82 -13.02 11.32 18.18
CA ALA A 82 -11.97 12.34 18.01
C ALA A 82 -10.73 11.95 18.82
N TRP A 83 -9.65 11.63 18.10
CA TRP A 83 -8.38 11.25 18.70
C TRP A 83 -7.52 12.46 19.02
N PHE A 84 -6.97 12.52 20.25
CA PHE A 84 -6.09 13.57 20.74
C PHE A 84 -6.58 14.98 20.33
N PRO A 85 -7.81 15.38 20.74
CA PRO A 85 -8.45 16.59 20.23
C PRO A 85 -7.67 17.87 20.53
N ASP A 86 -6.91 17.88 21.64
CA ASP A 86 -6.11 19.04 22.08
C ASP A 86 -4.66 18.97 21.60
N ALA A 87 -4.26 17.90 20.92
CA ALA A 87 -2.88 17.70 20.52
C ALA A 87 -2.44 18.73 19.47
N ARG A 88 -1.15 19.06 19.55
CA ARG A 88 -0.44 19.84 18.53
C ARG A 88 0.85 19.15 18.16
N LEU A 89 1.04 18.90 16.89
CA LEU A 89 2.23 18.24 16.34
C LEU A 89 2.49 18.69 14.90
N ASN A 90 3.67 18.33 14.37
CA ASN A 90 3.95 18.43 12.96
C ASN A 90 4.49 17.08 12.47
N PHE A 91 3.94 16.55 11.39
CA PHE A 91 4.35 15.25 10.84
C PHE A 91 5.81 15.26 10.37
N ALA A 92 6.21 16.28 9.59
CA ALA A 92 7.59 16.38 9.07
C ALA A 92 8.61 16.51 10.21
N GLN A 93 8.28 17.23 11.29
CA GLN A 93 9.12 17.33 12.47
C GLN A 93 9.41 15.97 13.08
N ASN A 94 8.40 15.12 13.18
CA ASN A 94 8.54 13.77 13.70
C ASN A 94 9.41 12.83 12.84
N LEU A 95 9.61 13.16 11.57
CA LEU A 95 10.46 12.40 10.66
C LEU A 95 11.89 12.96 10.59
N LEU A 96 12.05 14.28 10.69
CA LEU A 96 13.34 14.96 10.53
C LEU A 96 14.12 15.13 11.83
N GLU A 97 13.43 15.36 12.98
CA GLU A 97 14.07 15.66 14.25
C GLU A 97 14.35 14.40 15.12
N ARG A 98 14.13 13.20 14.58
CA ARG A 98 14.45 11.92 15.27
C ARG A 98 15.95 11.69 15.41
N LYS A 99 16.71 12.26 14.51
CA LYS A 99 18.17 12.25 14.48
C LYS A 99 18.66 13.66 14.76
N ARG A 100 19.88 13.74 15.31
CA ARG A 100 20.53 15.02 15.48
C ARG A 100 20.75 15.68 14.13
N ALA A 101 20.64 16.99 14.08
CA ALA A 101 20.86 17.76 12.86
C ALA A 101 22.32 17.64 12.30
N ASP A 102 23.25 17.09 13.07
CA ASP A 102 24.63 16.81 12.69
C ASP A 102 24.87 15.32 12.31
N ASP A 103 23.82 14.48 12.24
CA ASP A 103 23.92 13.06 11.93
C ASP A 103 24.26 12.84 10.44
N THR A 104 25.47 12.34 10.18
CA THR A 104 25.98 12.04 8.84
C THR A 104 25.69 10.62 8.38
N SER A 105 24.95 9.81 9.17
CA SER A 105 24.51 8.50 8.71
C SER A 105 23.45 8.60 7.62
N ASP A 106 23.31 7.54 6.81
CA ASP A 106 22.33 7.49 5.71
C ASP A 106 20.90 7.70 6.22
N ALA A 107 20.20 8.69 5.68
CA ALA A 107 18.74 8.84 5.78
C ALA A 107 18.05 8.18 4.60
N LEU A 108 18.53 8.49 3.39
CA LEU A 108 18.01 7.96 2.14
C LEU A 108 19.14 7.33 1.32
N VAL A 109 18.89 6.16 0.79
CA VAL A 109 19.74 5.52 -0.23
C VAL A 109 18.88 5.26 -1.45
N PHE A 110 19.29 5.71 -2.59
CA PHE A 110 18.53 5.62 -3.82
C PHE A 110 19.29 4.84 -4.90
N TRP A 111 18.57 3.89 -5.51
CA TRP A 111 18.99 3.22 -6.72
C TRP A 111 17.98 3.46 -7.85
N GLY A 112 18.47 3.81 -9.03
CA GLY A 112 17.68 3.91 -10.26
C GLY A 112 18.28 3.04 -11.36
N GLU A 113 17.57 2.88 -12.46
CA GLU A 113 18.10 2.26 -13.68
C GLU A 113 19.34 3.02 -14.20
N ALA A 114 20.08 2.42 -15.13
CA ALA A 114 21.32 2.97 -15.69
C ALA A 114 22.41 3.28 -14.63
N ASN A 115 22.46 2.47 -13.57
CA ASN A 115 23.43 2.61 -12.47
C ASN A 115 23.38 3.93 -11.70
N VAL A 116 22.26 4.63 -11.72
CA VAL A 116 22.07 5.80 -10.86
C VAL A 116 22.09 5.34 -9.40
N ARG A 117 22.98 5.94 -8.62
CA ARG A 117 23.17 5.65 -7.19
C ARG A 117 23.37 6.95 -6.45
N ARG A 118 22.59 7.15 -5.40
CA ARG A 118 22.68 8.36 -4.56
C ARG A 118 22.56 7.95 -3.09
N ARG A 119 23.26 8.67 -2.23
CA ARG A 119 23.14 8.59 -0.77
C ARG A 119 22.88 9.98 -0.24
N MET A 120 22.12 10.07 0.80
CA MET A 120 21.79 11.32 1.48
C MET A 120 21.80 11.04 2.99
N SER A 121 22.60 11.78 3.71
CA SER A 121 22.64 11.73 5.17
C SER A 121 21.42 12.41 5.79
N HIS A 122 21.19 12.19 7.10
CA HIS A 122 20.17 12.93 7.85
C HIS A 122 20.43 14.44 7.84
N LEU A 123 21.70 14.86 7.93
CA LEU A 123 22.09 16.26 7.81
C LEU A 123 21.69 16.85 6.44
N GLU A 124 21.98 16.14 5.35
CA GLU A 124 21.64 16.61 4.00
C GLU A 124 20.14 16.61 3.76
N LEU A 125 19.42 15.59 4.23
CA LEU A 125 17.96 15.53 4.15
C LEU A 125 17.32 16.71 4.89
N HIS A 126 17.76 16.98 6.12
CA HIS A 126 17.27 18.12 6.89
C HIS A 126 17.58 19.45 6.18
N ALA A 127 18.79 19.63 5.68
CA ALA A 127 19.20 20.82 4.96
C ALA A 127 18.34 21.09 3.71
N LEU A 128 18.06 20.05 2.91
CA LEU A 128 17.23 20.17 1.70
C LEU A 128 15.76 20.35 2.05
N ALA A 129 15.24 19.65 3.06
CA ALA A 129 13.88 19.81 3.53
C ALA A 129 13.64 21.23 4.10
N SER A 130 14.63 21.81 4.78
CA SER A 130 14.53 23.19 5.29
C SER A 130 14.46 24.21 4.16
N ARG A 131 15.25 24.03 3.10
CA ARG A 131 15.18 24.87 1.89
C ARG A 131 13.84 24.74 1.18
N ALA A 132 13.34 23.50 1.03
CA ALA A 132 12.01 23.25 0.45
C ALA A 132 10.90 23.87 1.29
N SER A 133 10.94 23.76 2.62
CA SER A 133 10.02 24.42 3.54
C SER A 133 9.99 25.93 3.35
N ALA A 134 11.19 26.56 3.29
CA ALA A 134 11.31 28.01 3.05
C ALA A 134 10.79 28.40 1.66
N ALA A 135 11.04 27.60 0.63
CA ALA A 135 10.55 27.83 -0.72
C ALA A 135 9.02 27.73 -0.80
N PHE A 136 8.41 26.75 -0.15
CA PHE A 136 6.95 26.64 -0.02
C PHE A 136 6.37 27.83 0.76
N ALA A 137 6.99 28.23 1.85
CA ALA A 137 6.56 29.41 2.62
C ALA A 137 6.61 30.69 1.77
N ALA A 138 7.69 30.90 1.01
CA ALA A 138 7.84 32.06 0.10
C ALA A 138 6.83 32.04 -1.07
N ALA A 139 6.37 30.84 -1.46
CA ALA A 139 5.27 30.67 -2.41
C ALA A 139 3.88 30.83 -1.76
N GLY A 140 3.80 31.22 -0.49
CA GLY A 140 2.56 31.45 0.24
C GLY A 140 1.80 30.18 0.62
N ILE A 141 2.48 29.01 0.66
CA ILE A 141 1.87 27.75 1.09
C ILE A 141 1.65 27.76 2.60
N ALA A 142 0.41 27.50 3.01
CA ALA A 142 -0.09 27.55 4.37
C ALA A 142 -0.92 26.29 4.71
N PRO A 143 -1.28 26.08 5.99
CA PRO A 143 -2.17 24.99 6.37
C PRO A 143 -3.49 25.01 5.58
N GLY A 144 -3.85 23.85 5.01
CA GLY A 144 -5.03 23.70 4.17
C GLY A 144 -4.78 23.84 2.68
N ASP A 145 -3.63 24.36 2.24
CA ASP A 145 -3.23 24.31 0.83
C ASP A 145 -2.85 22.88 0.39
N ARG A 146 -3.00 22.59 -0.90
CA ARG A 146 -2.62 21.29 -1.47
C ARG A 146 -1.41 21.48 -2.36
N VAL A 147 -0.47 20.55 -2.19
CA VAL A 147 0.71 20.38 -3.04
C VAL A 147 0.60 19.03 -3.72
N ALA A 148 0.55 19.03 -5.05
CA ALA A 148 0.51 17.82 -5.85
C ALA A 148 1.90 17.46 -6.38
N ALA A 149 2.14 16.16 -6.57
CA ALA A 149 3.37 15.64 -7.13
C ALA A 149 3.11 14.60 -8.21
N TYR A 150 3.80 14.74 -9.33
CA TYR A 150 3.81 13.79 -10.43
C TYR A 150 5.23 13.30 -10.62
N LEU A 151 5.65 12.33 -9.76
CA LEU A 151 7.03 11.99 -9.49
C LEU A 151 7.28 10.48 -9.45
N PRO A 152 8.48 10.02 -9.89
CA PRO A 152 9.00 8.71 -9.54
C PRO A 152 9.44 8.67 -8.06
N ASN A 153 9.77 7.48 -7.56
CA ASN A 153 10.21 7.27 -6.17
C ASN A 153 11.70 7.66 -5.99
N ILE A 154 11.95 8.96 -5.96
CA ILE A 154 13.29 9.58 -5.84
C ILE A 154 13.41 10.38 -4.54
N PRO A 155 14.63 10.70 -4.07
CA PRO A 155 14.85 11.47 -2.84
C PRO A 155 14.12 12.81 -2.81
N GLU A 156 14.03 13.51 -3.94
CA GLU A 156 13.34 14.79 -4.06
C GLU A 156 11.83 14.70 -3.75
N ALA A 157 11.21 13.55 -4.02
CA ALA A 157 9.80 13.32 -3.64
C ALA A 157 9.63 13.36 -2.10
N VAL A 158 10.57 12.74 -1.37
CA VAL A 158 10.58 12.75 0.09
C VAL A 158 10.85 14.17 0.63
N ILE A 159 11.84 14.88 0.04
CA ILE A 159 12.21 16.25 0.43
C ILE A 159 11.02 17.20 0.22
N ALA A 160 10.38 17.15 -0.95
CA ALA A 160 9.24 18.00 -1.28
C ALA A 160 8.05 17.74 -0.35
N MET A 161 7.74 16.47 -0.09
CA MET A 161 6.67 16.08 0.83
C MET A 161 6.94 16.59 2.26
N LEU A 162 8.16 16.42 2.79
CA LEU A 162 8.54 16.89 4.11
C LEU A 162 8.52 18.43 4.18
N GLY A 163 9.00 19.12 3.14
CA GLY A 163 8.91 20.57 3.04
C GLY A 163 7.47 21.07 3.05
N ALA A 164 6.57 20.47 2.27
CA ALA A 164 5.15 20.83 2.24
C ALA A 164 4.45 20.52 3.58
N ALA A 165 4.66 19.33 4.15
CA ALA A 165 4.07 18.92 5.43
C ALA A 165 4.56 19.78 6.61
N SER A 166 5.80 20.29 6.59
CA SER A 166 6.32 21.22 7.61
C SER A 166 5.49 22.50 7.70
N ARG A 167 4.92 22.93 6.57
CA ARG A 167 4.04 24.12 6.45
C ARG A 167 2.56 23.83 6.70
N GLY A 168 2.20 22.55 6.92
CA GLY A 168 0.81 22.12 7.08
C GLY A 168 0.05 21.98 5.76
N ALA A 169 0.74 21.92 4.63
CA ALA A 169 0.11 21.62 3.36
C ALA A 169 -0.26 20.13 3.26
N THR A 170 -1.38 19.86 2.60
CA THR A 170 -1.82 18.51 2.29
C THR A 170 -1.12 18.02 1.02
N TRP A 171 -0.43 16.89 1.12
CA TRP A 171 0.29 16.28 0.01
C TRP A 171 -0.55 15.27 -0.74
N SER A 172 -0.45 15.28 -2.08
CA SER A 172 -1.02 14.24 -2.92
C SER A 172 -0.07 13.90 -4.05
N SER A 173 0.09 12.62 -4.39
CA SER A 173 1.05 12.21 -5.41
C SER A 173 0.52 11.15 -6.36
N CYS A 174 0.97 11.26 -7.62
CA CYS A 174 0.80 10.28 -8.68
C CYS A 174 2.16 9.87 -9.25
N SER A 175 2.25 8.64 -9.73
CA SER A 175 3.43 8.13 -10.43
C SER A 175 3.48 8.66 -11.87
N PRO A 176 4.66 8.92 -12.47
CA PRO A 176 4.81 9.54 -13.79
C PRO A 176 4.34 8.64 -14.96
N GLU A 177 4.05 7.39 -14.69
CA GLU A 177 3.44 6.45 -15.64
C GLU A 177 1.96 6.73 -15.93
N PHE A 178 1.26 7.47 -15.05
CA PHE A 178 -0.12 7.86 -15.32
C PHE A 178 -0.23 8.72 -16.58
N GLY A 179 -1.30 8.51 -17.36
CA GLY A 179 -1.65 9.41 -18.46
C GLY A 179 -2.17 10.75 -17.95
N VAL A 180 -2.22 11.75 -18.83
CA VAL A 180 -2.69 13.11 -18.50
C VAL A 180 -4.07 13.07 -17.83
N GLN A 181 -5.04 12.37 -18.44
CA GLN A 181 -6.41 12.30 -17.91
C GLN A 181 -6.43 11.66 -16.51
N GLY A 182 -5.70 10.56 -16.29
CA GLY A 182 -5.65 9.90 -14.98
C GLY A 182 -5.06 10.79 -13.88
N VAL A 183 -4.17 11.73 -14.21
CA VAL A 183 -3.68 12.76 -13.28
C VAL A 183 -4.73 13.84 -13.06
N LEU A 184 -5.37 14.31 -14.12
CA LEU A 184 -6.43 15.32 -14.05
C LEU A 184 -7.63 14.82 -13.25
N ASP A 185 -8.08 13.58 -13.44
CA ASP A 185 -9.19 12.97 -12.69
C ASP A 185 -8.96 12.99 -11.17
N ARG A 186 -7.71 13.09 -10.74
CA ARG A 186 -7.31 13.17 -9.35
C ARG A 186 -7.10 14.60 -8.88
N PHE A 187 -6.20 15.30 -9.55
CA PHE A 187 -5.71 16.59 -9.07
C PHE A 187 -6.69 17.75 -9.31
N SER A 188 -7.57 17.66 -10.31
CA SER A 188 -8.62 18.67 -10.51
C SER A 188 -9.62 18.71 -9.34
N GLN A 189 -9.85 17.56 -8.67
CA GLN A 189 -10.75 17.50 -7.53
C GLN A 189 -10.21 18.25 -6.29
N ILE A 190 -8.88 18.29 -6.14
CA ILE A 190 -8.23 18.83 -4.94
C ILE A 190 -7.61 20.21 -5.15
N GLU A 191 -7.62 20.70 -6.39
CA GLU A 191 -7.16 22.06 -6.74
C GLU A 191 -5.80 22.43 -6.11
N PRO A 192 -4.70 21.74 -6.47
CA PRO A 192 -3.38 22.02 -5.90
C PRO A 192 -2.84 23.37 -6.38
N ARG A 193 -2.11 24.09 -5.49
CA ARG A 193 -1.46 25.35 -5.82
C ARG A 193 -0.06 25.16 -6.45
N ILE A 194 0.63 24.09 -6.06
CA ILE A 194 1.96 23.76 -6.62
C ILE A 194 1.93 22.32 -7.13
N LEU A 195 2.52 22.12 -8.31
CA LEU A 195 2.80 20.81 -8.89
C LEU A 195 4.32 20.59 -8.89
N VAL A 196 4.79 19.54 -8.23
CA VAL A 196 6.18 19.10 -8.27
C VAL A 196 6.30 17.91 -9.23
N THR A 197 7.23 17.96 -10.16
CA THR A 197 7.36 16.95 -11.22
C THR A 197 8.82 16.75 -11.65
N VAL A 198 9.04 15.86 -12.64
CA VAL A 198 10.34 15.58 -13.27
C VAL A 198 10.28 15.87 -14.77
N ASP A 199 11.46 15.98 -15.39
CA ASP A 199 11.60 16.08 -16.86
C ASP A 199 11.30 14.75 -17.58
N GLY A 200 11.41 13.63 -16.86
CA GLY A 200 11.14 12.28 -17.36
C GLY A 200 11.60 11.21 -16.38
N TYR A 201 11.50 9.95 -16.78
CA TYR A 201 11.94 8.81 -15.95
C TYR A 201 12.49 7.66 -16.82
N ARG A 202 13.06 6.65 -16.16
CA ARG A 202 13.58 5.44 -16.83
C ARG A 202 12.78 4.23 -16.38
N TYR A 203 12.39 3.39 -17.33
CA TYR A 203 11.70 2.14 -17.01
C TYR A 203 12.01 1.07 -18.04
N ASN A 204 12.49 -0.07 -17.57
CA ASN A 204 12.87 -1.25 -18.37
C ASN A 204 13.84 -0.89 -19.52
N GLY A 205 14.87 -0.10 -19.20
CA GLY A 205 15.89 0.37 -20.13
C GLY A 205 15.48 1.51 -21.05
N LYS A 206 14.22 1.94 -21.00
CA LYS A 206 13.71 3.05 -21.83
C LYS A 206 13.80 4.37 -21.08
N VAL A 207 14.18 5.43 -21.79
CA VAL A 207 14.07 6.81 -21.34
C VAL A 207 12.72 7.36 -21.78
N ILE A 208 11.96 7.89 -20.83
CA ILE A 208 10.58 8.34 -21.06
C ILE A 208 10.48 9.82 -20.64
N PRO A 209 10.64 10.78 -21.58
CA PRO A 209 10.40 12.20 -21.33
C PRO A 209 8.91 12.42 -21.06
N ILE A 210 8.56 13.35 -20.14
CA ILE A 210 7.17 13.62 -19.79
C ILE A 210 6.80 15.12 -19.81
N LEU A 211 7.67 16.03 -20.22
CA LEU A 211 7.39 17.47 -20.17
C LEU A 211 6.16 17.86 -20.99
N ASP A 212 5.89 17.21 -22.13
CA ASP A 212 4.68 17.44 -22.90
C ASP A 212 3.41 17.05 -22.10
N LYS A 213 3.47 15.92 -21.36
CA LYS A 213 2.38 15.54 -20.47
C LYS A 213 2.24 16.54 -19.32
N VAL A 214 3.36 17.01 -18.76
CA VAL A 214 3.37 17.99 -17.66
C VAL A 214 2.74 19.31 -18.13
N ALA A 215 3.03 19.76 -19.35
CA ALA A 215 2.40 20.95 -19.94
C ALA A 215 0.88 20.78 -20.02
N ALA A 216 0.40 19.66 -20.57
CA ALA A 216 -1.03 19.38 -20.68
C ALA A 216 -1.71 19.25 -19.29
N ILE A 217 -1.03 18.65 -18.29
CA ILE A 217 -1.52 18.58 -16.90
C ILE A 217 -1.60 19.98 -16.29
N ALA A 218 -0.58 20.82 -16.45
CA ALA A 218 -0.56 22.18 -15.92
C ALA A 218 -1.64 23.05 -16.53
N ASP A 219 -1.92 22.90 -17.83
CA ASP A 219 -3.00 23.61 -18.52
C ASP A 219 -4.39 23.16 -18.03
N GLY A 220 -4.54 21.85 -17.75
CA GLY A 220 -5.77 21.29 -17.20
C GLY A 220 -5.99 21.57 -15.69
N LEU A 221 -5.01 22.16 -15.00
CA LEU A 221 -5.08 22.50 -13.57
C LEU A 221 -4.95 24.02 -13.35
N PRO A 222 -6.01 24.81 -13.54
CA PRO A 222 -5.94 26.27 -13.43
C PRO A 222 -5.55 26.77 -12.03
N SER A 223 -5.72 25.96 -10.98
CA SER A 223 -5.32 26.25 -9.61
C SER A 223 -3.80 26.23 -9.41
N VAL A 224 -3.05 25.57 -10.30
CA VAL A 224 -1.59 25.46 -10.20
C VAL A 224 -0.94 26.80 -10.58
N GLU A 225 -0.35 27.44 -9.58
CA GLU A 225 0.37 28.71 -9.71
C GLU A 225 1.83 28.49 -10.14
N LYS A 226 2.42 27.36 -9.78
CA LYS A 226 3.82 27.04 -10.03
C LYS A 226 4.02 25.55 -10.30
N VAL A 227 4.83 25.23 -11.31
CA VAL A 227 5.29 23.88 -11.63
C VAL A 227 6.79 23.78 -11.33
N VAL A 228 7.17 22.95 -10.36
CA VAL A 228 8.57 22.76 -9.97
C VAL A 228 9.09 21.48 -10.63
N VAL A 229 10.05 21.61 -11.53
CA VAL A 229 10.57 20.50 -12.33
C VAL A 229 11.95 20.07 -11.84
N ILE A 230 12.07 18.80 -11.44
CA ILE A 230 13.32 18.16 -11.00
C ILE A 230 14.01 17.58 -12.25
N PRO A 231 15.28 17.94 -12.52
CA PRO A 231 16.03 17.42 -13.66
C PRO A 231 16.53 15.99 -13.34
N TYR A 232 15.69 15.01 -13.57
CA TYR A 232 15.99 13.61 -13.22
C TYR A 232 16.72 12.85 -14.32
N LEU A 233 16.43 13.15 -15.60
CA LEU A 233 17.09 12.46 -16.73
C LEU A 233 18.55 12.90 -16.94
N GLN A 234 18.98 14.03 -16.44
CA GLN A 234 20.33 14.62 -16.45
C GLN A 234 21.00 14.83 -17.82
N ASP A 235 20.36 14.44 -18.91
CA ASP A 235 20.96 14.41 -20.27
C ASP A 235 20.53 15.62 -21.12
N THR A 236 20.27 16.75 -20.48
CA THR A 236 19.61 17.84 -21.16
C THR A 236 20.54 19.06 -21.38
N SER A 237 21.39 18.96 -22.37
CA SER A 237 21.97 20.12 -23.06
C SER A 237 20.91 21.02 -23.76
N GLY A 238 19.67 20.94 -23.32
CA GLY A 238 18.51 21.72 -23.83
C GLY A 238 17.37 21.86 -22.83
N ALA A 239 17.57 21.50 -21.54
CA ALA A 239 16.50 21.49 -20.54
C ALA A 239 15.83 22.86 -20.30
N SER A 240 16.56 23.96 -20.47
CA SER A 240 15.99 25.30 -20.29
C SER A 240 14.95 25.64 -21.36
N ASP A 241 15.12 25.19 -22.59
CA ASP A 241 14.20 25.52 -23.69
C ASP A 241 12.88 24.74 -23.58
N HIS A 242 12.93 23.53 -23.03
CA HIS A 242 11.72 22.70 -22.83
C HIS A 242 10.87 23.15 -21.62
N LEU A 243 11.48 23.76 -20.59
CA LEU A 243 10.73 24.30 -19.45
C LEU A 243 9.84 25.48 -19.84
N SER A 244 10.24 26.26 -20.85
CA SER A 244 9.45 27.41 -21.32
C SER A 244 8.08 27.02 -21.88
N ALA A 245 7.91 25.76 -22.30
CA ALA A 245 6.63 25.24 -22.79
C ALA A 245 5.64 24.88 -21.67
N VAL A 246 6.09 24.80 -20.41
CA VAL A 246 5.25 24.46 -19.27
C VAL A 246 4.89 25.73 -18.49
N ARG A 247 3.62 25.99 -18.37
CA ARG A 247 3.09 27.17 -17.67
C ARG A 247 3.56 27.22 -16.21
N GLY A 248 4.18 28.33 -15.80
CA GLY A 248 4.65 28.53 -14.43
C GLY A 248 5.81 27.64 -14.00
N ALA A 249 6.54 27.04 -14.97
CA ALA A 249 7.65 26.14 -14.65
C ALA A 249 8.86 26.86 -14.06
N VAL A 250 9.51 26.21 -13.11
CA VAL A 250 10.80 26.57 -12.54
C VAL A 250 11.59 25.30 -12.27
N ALA A 251 12.89 25.32 -12.55
CA ALA A 251 13.77 24.21 -12.21
C ALA A 251 13.91 24.09 -10.68
N TRP A 252 13.96 22.86 -10.16
CA TRP A 252 14.07 22.56 -8.73
C TRP A 252 15.24 23.28 -8.06
N ASP A 253 16.43 23.23 -8.66
CA ASP A 253 17.61 23.85 -8.08
C ASP A 253 17.50 25.38 -8.06
N ALA A 254 16.95 25.98 -9.11
CA ALA A 254 16.69 27.41 -9.18
C ALA A 254 15.62 27.85 -8.18
N TRP A 255 14.59 27.02 -7.96
CA TRP A 255 13.54 27.28 -6.97
C TRP A 255 14.07 27.24 -5.53
N LEU A 256 15.02 26.35 -5.24
CA LEU A 256 15.65 26.25 -3.92
C LEU A 256 16.83 27.21 -3.72
N ALA A 257 17.47 27.71 -4.79
CA ALA A 257 18.69 28.50 -4.70
C ALA A 257 18.65 29.72 -3.78
N PRO A 258 17.50 30.47 -3.68
CA PRO A 258 17.42 31.63 -2.79
C PRO A 258 17.47 31.29 -1.29
N PHE A 259 17.24 30.03 -0.91
CA PHE A 259 17.05 29.63 0.49
C PHE A 259 18.29 28.91 1.02
N LEU A 260 18.82 29.36 2.14
CA LEU A 260 19.91 28.70 2.84
C LEU A 260 19.37 27.62 3.79
N PRO A 261 20.12 26.52 4.01
CA PRO A 261 19.80 25.55 5.04
C PRO A 261 19.75 26.20 6.43
N GLY A 262 18.78 25.82 7.24
CA GLY A 262 18.60 26.36 8.60
C GLY A 262 17.55 25.58 9.38
N PRO A 263 17.20 26.07 10.57
CA PRO A 263 16.07 25.53 11.33
C PRO A 263 14.77 25.57 10.52
N ILE A 264 13.95 24.54 10.66
CA ILE A 264 12.62 24.52 10.05
C ILE A 264 11.61 25.10 11.03
N ASP A 265 10.84 26.07 10.59
CA ASP A 265 9.70 26.61 11.33
C ASP A 265 8.48 25.69 11.12
N TYR A 266 8.37 24.67 11.98
CA TYR A 266 7.28 23.71 11.92
C TYR A 266 5.97 24.30 12.43
N VAL A 267 4.95 24.30 11.58
CA VAL A 267 3.61 24.71 12.00
C VAL A 267 3.01 23.67 12.93
N ALA A 268 2.64 24.07 14.15
CA ALA A 268 1.98 23.21 15.11
C ALA A 268 0.51 23.00 14.72
N LEU A 269 0.15 21.79 14.33
CA LEU A 269 -1.14 21.44 13.73
C LEU A 269 -1.97 20.54 14.65
N PRO A 270 -3.32 20.60 14.58
CA PRO A 270 -4.18 19.62 15.24
C PRO A 270 -3.86 18.18 14.81
N PHE A 271 -4.12 17.21 15.68
CA PHE A 271 -3.97 15.79 15.38
C PHE A 271 -4.70 15.37 14.09
N ALA A 272 -5.93 15.85 13.93
CA ALA A 272 -6.79 15.54 12.79
C ALA A 272 -6.52 16.42 11.55
N HIS A 273 -5.42 17.20 11.52
CA HIS A 273 -5.08 18.02 10.37
C HIS A 273 -4.80 17.14 9.14
N PRO A 274 -5.35 17.46 7.94
CA PRO A 274 -5.08 16.72 6.71
C PRO A 274 -3.58 16.68 6.37
N LEU A 275 -3.06 15.48 6.11
CA LEU A 275 -1.68 15.25 5.70
C LEU A 275 -1.58 14.79 4.25
N TYR A 276 -2.37 13.76 3.92
CA TYR A 276 -2.38 13.14 2.60
C TYR A 276 -3.79 13.11 2.02
N ILE A 277 -3.87 13.29 0.70
CA ILE A 277 -5.02 12.84 -0.10
C ILE A 277 -4.53 11.70 -0.96
N LEU A 278 -5.07 10.50 -0.70
CA LEU A 278 -4.81 9.29 -1.46
C LEU A 278 -6.05 8.91 -2.26
N TYR A 279 -5.85 8.13 -3.32
CA TYR A 279 -6.94 7.80 -4.24
C TYR A 279 -7.23 6.30 -4.20
N SER A 280 -8.49 5.95 -3.99
CA SER A 280 -8.95 4.59 -4.27
C SER A 280 -9.20 4.45 -5.77
N SER A 281 -8.88 3.29 -6.31
CA SER A 281 -9.31 2.92 -7.66
C SER A 281 -10.81 2.57 -7.60
N GLY A 282 -11.67 3.58 -7.68
CA GLY A 282 -13.11 3.35 -7.79
C GLY A 282 -13.44 2.60 -9.07
N THR A 283 -14.21 1.53 -8.96
CA THR A 283 -14.65 0.73 -10.11
C THR A 283 -15.82 1.38 -10.87
N THR A 284 -16.46 2.40 -10.28
CA THR A 284 -17.73 2.95 -10.78
C THR A 284 -17.79 4.48 -10.87
N GLY A 285 -16.69 5.22 -10.64
CA GLY A 285 -16.70 6.68 -10.62
C GLY A 285 -15.31 7.30 -10.64
N ALA A 286 -15.24 8.64 -10.53
CA ALA A 286 -13.97 9.34 -10.30
C ALA A 286 -13.27 8.73 -9.05
N PRO A 287 -11.92 8.68 -9.03
CA PRO A 287 -11.21 8.18 -7.87
C PRO A 287 -11.63 8.93 -6.60
N LYS A 288 -11.99 8.20 -5.55
CA LYS A 288 -12.32 8.82 -4.25
C LYS A 288 -11.06 9.45 -3.66
N CYS A 289 -11.16 10.70 -3.28
CA CYS A 289 -10.08 11.46 -2.66
C CYS A 289 -10.14 11.27 -1.13
N ILE A 290 -9.40 10.30 -0.61
CA ILE A 290 -9.42 9.92 0.82
C ILE A 290 -8.46 10.81 1.59
N VAL A 291 -8.97 11.54 2.58
CA VAL A 291 -8.20 12.50 3.38
C VAL A 291 -7.68 11.83 4.64
N HIS A 292 -6.36 11.69 4.74
CA HIS A 292 -5.68 11.11 5.91
C HIS A 292 -5.09 12.18 6.81
N THR A 293 -5.17 11.95 8.14
CA THR A 293 -4.76 12.91 9.15
C THR A 293 -3.30 12.72 9.58
N ALA A 294 -2.63 13.83 9.93
CA ALA A 294 -1.22 13.83 10.30
C ALA A 294 -0.93 12.99 11.55
N GLY A 295 -1.71 13.18 12.61
CA GLY A 295 -1.53 12.43 13.85
C GLY A 295 -1.93 10.97 13.71
N GLY A 296 -3.05 10.69 13.00
CA GLY A 296 -3.53 9.33 12.78
C GLY A 296 -2.53 8.47 12.02
N VAL A 297 -2.04 8.96 10.88
CA VAL A 297 -1.00 8.28 10.09
C VAL A 297 0.27 8.09 10.90
N LEU A 298 0.73 9.13 11.61
CA LEU A 298 1.97 9.06 12.38
C LEU A 298 1.94 7.96 13.45
N LEU A 299 0.91 7.95 14.30
CA LEU A 299 0.80 6.97 15.38
C LEU A 299 0.63 5.54 14.85
N GLN A 300 -0.21 5.39 13.81
CA GLN A 300 -0.47 4.10 13.22
C GLN A 300 0.81 3.51 12.61
N HIS A 301 1.56 4.30 11.83
CA HIS A 301 2.80 3.85 11.22
C HIS A 301 3.91 3.60 12.24
N ILE A 302 4.04 4.41 13.29
CA ILE A 302 4.97 4.13 14.40
C ILE A 302 4.64 2.77 15.04
N LYS A 303 3.37 2.51 15.35
CA LYS A 303 2.92 1.22 15.90
C LYS A 303 3.29 0.06 14.96
N GLU A 304 3.04 0.21 13.66
CA GLU A 304 3.30 -0.83 12.65
C GLU A 304 4.79 -1.07 12.45
N HIS A 305 5.57 -0.02 12.25
CA HIS A 305 7.01 -0.15 12.04
C HIS A 305 7.70 -0.72 13.28
N ARG A 306 7.45 -0.13 14.46
CA ARG A 306 8.19 -0.50 15.67
C ARG A 306 7.73 -1.81 16.29
N LEU A 307 6.41 -2.03 16.42
CA LEU A 307 5.88 -3.19 17.15
C LEU A 307 5.64 -4.40 16.26
N HIS A 308 5.17 -4.19 15.04
CA HIS A 308 4.92 -5.28 14.10
C HIS A 308 6.13 -5.60 13.23
N GLY A 309 6.72 -4.58 12.62
CA GLY A 309 7.92 -4.71 11.79
C GLY A 309 9.21 -4.89 12.57
N ASP A 310 9.22 -4.60 13.88
CA ASP A 310 10.43 -4.57 14.71
C ASP A 310 11.52 -3.65 14.15
N VAL A 311 11.12 -2.56 13.51
CA VAL A 311 12.03 -1.56 12.96
C VAL A 311 12.77 -0.85 14.10
N LYS A 312 14.08 -0.91 14.05
CA LYS A 312 15.00 -0.30 15.02
C LYS A 312 15.77 0.85 14.39
N HIS A 313 16.29 1.67 15.24
CA HIS A 313 17.19 2.75 14.85
C HIS A 313 18.36 2.21 14.02
N GLY A 314 18.58 2.78 12.82
CA GLY A 314 19.64 2.36 11.90
C GLY A 314 19.27 1.17 11.01
N ASP A 315 18.06 0.61 11.13
CA ASP A 315 17.60 -0.40 10.19
C ASP A 315 17.45 0.18 8.79
N ARG A 316 17.66 -0.69 7.81
CA ARG A 316 17.64 -0.33 6.38
C ARG A 316 16.38 -0.89 5.76
N MET A 317 15.41 0.00 5.59
CA MET A 317 14.05 -0.35 5.20
C MET A 317 13.79 -0.03 3.73
N PHE A 318 13.32 -1.03 3.01
CA PHE A 318 12.95 -0.96 1.61
C PHE A 318 11.49 -1.38 1.41
N TYR A 319 10.81 -0.70 0.51
CA TYR A 319 9.56 -1.16 -0.08
C TYR A 319 9.57 -0.86 -1.58
N PHE A 320 9.35 -1.89 -2.42
CA PHE A 320 9.16 -1.68 -3.85
C PHE A 320 7.80 -1.03 -4.07
N THR A 321 7.80 0.25 -4.36
CA THR A 321 6.59 1.07 -4.46
C THR A 321 6.80 2.26 -5.41
N THR A 322 5.72 2.90 -5.81
CA THR A 322 5.69 4.16 -6.53
C THR A 322 5.05 5.25 -5.67
N CYS A 323 5.27 6.53 -6.01
CA CYS A 323 4.65 7.65 -5.29
C CYS A 323 3.12 7.68 -5.38
N GLY A 324 2.53 6.94 -6.32
CA GLY A 324 1.08 6.80 -6.47
C GLY A 324 0.47 5.65 -5.66
N TRP A 325 1.27 4.87 -4.96
CA TRP A 325 0.80 3.77 -4.12
C TRP A 325 1.02 4.08 -2.64
N MET A 326 0.01 3.82 -1.80
CA MET A 326 0.01 4.10 -0.35
C MET A 326 1.24 3.55 0.38
N MET A 327 1.84 2.46 -0.09
CA MET A 327 3.05 1.90 0.52
C MET A 327 4.26 2.84 0.46
N TRP A 328 4.27 3.84 -0.44
CA TRP A 328 5.26 4.91 -0.42
C TRP A 328 5.11 5.78 0.84
N ASN A 329 3.89 6.15 1.19
CA ASN A 329 3.60 6.94 2.39
C ASN A 329 3.99 6.17 3.66
N TRP A 330 3.70 4.86 3.68
CA TRP A 330 4.10 3.96 4.75
C TRP A 330 5.63 3.85 4.87
N LEU A 331 6.35 3.64 3.75
CA LEU A 331 7.81 3.59 3.72
C LEU A 331 8.42 4.88 4.26
N VAL A 332 7.96 6.06 3.78
CA VAL A 332 8.51 7.37 4.19
C VAL A 332 8.37 7.57 5.69
N SER A 333 7.29 7.13 6.30
CA SER A 333 7.07 7.19 7.75
C SER A 333 8.09 6.36 8.56
N GLY A 334 8.86 5.47 7.92
CA GLY A 334 9.96 4.73 8.55
C GLY A 334 11.03 5.63 9.16
N LEU A 335 11.20 6.86 8.64
CA LEU A 335 12.08 7.87 9.25
C LEU A 335 11.69 8.17 10.71
N ALA A 336 10.40 8.18 11.04
CA ALA A 336 9.92 8.38 12.42
C ALA A 336 10.35 7.26 13.36
N SER A 337 10.70 6.09 12.85
CA SER A 337 11.24 4.96 13.61
C SER A 337 12.78 4.91 13.59
N GLY A 338 13.43 5.92 12.97
CA GLY A 338 14.88 6.01 12.86
C GLY A 338 15.51 5.09 11.82
N ALA A 339 14.73 4.61 10.85
CA ALA A 339 15.22 3.79 9.75
C ALA A 339 15.92 4.64 8.68
N THR A 340 16.89 4.04 7.98
CA THR A 340 17.37 4.48 6.68
C THR A 340 16.41 3.98 5.61
N LEU A 341 15.87 4.86 4.79
CA LEU A 341 14.98 4.46 3.69
C LEU A 341 15.79 4.12 2.44
N LEU A 342 15.47 2.99 1.85
CA LEU A 342 16.02 2.55 0.58
C LEU A 342 14.95 2.75 -0.49
N LEU A 343 15.24 3.62 -1.46
CA LEU A 343 14.35 4.01 -2.53
C LEU A 343 14.82 3.37 -3.84
N TYR A 344 13.89 2.99 -4.69
CA TYR A 344 14.19 2.45 -6.00
C TYR A 344 13.22 3.01 -7.05
N ASP A 345 13.76 3.45 -8.20
CA ASP A 345 12.97 3.82 -9.37
C ASP A 345 13.44 3.00 -10.59
N GLY A 346 12.50 2.31 -11.23
CA GLY A 346 12.74 1.45 -12.39
C GLY A 346 12.01 0.12 -12.31
N SER A 347 12.19 -0.70 -13.34
CA SER A 347 11.61 -2.04 -13.40
C SER A 347 12.31 -2.99 -12.40
N PRO A 348 11.56 -3.76 -11.60
CA PRO A 348 12.13 -4.75 -10.68
C PRO A 348 12.67 -6.00 -11.43
N PHE A 349 12.41 -6.08 -12.75
CA PHE A 349 12.76 -7.23 -13.59
C PHE A 349 13.99 -7.02 -14.46
N ILE A 350 14.66 -5.85 -14.41
CA ILE A 350 15.98 -5.70 -15.03
C ILE A 350 16.98 -6.67 -14.40
N GLU A 351 18.11 -6.90 -15.10
CA GLU A 351 19.09 -7.92 -14.72
C GLU A 351 18.42 -9.30 -14.48
N GLN A 352 17.43 -9.66 -15.30
CA GLN A 352 16.68 -10.93 -15.20
C GLN A 352 15.95 -11.08 -13.84
N GLY A 353 15.44 -9.99 -13.27
CA GLY A 353 14.73 -9.97 -11.99
C GLY A 353 15.64 -10.00 -10.76
N ARG A 354 16.94 -9.78 -10.91
CA ARG A 354 17.94 -9.89 -9.84
C ARG A 354 18.26 -8.55 -9.14
N ILE A 355 17.85 -7.43 -9.75
CA ILE A 355 18.26 -6.09 -9.30
C ILE A 355 17.89 -5.80 -7.84
N LEU A 356 16.68 -6.16 -7.40
CA LEU A 356 16.24 -5.89 -6.02
C LEU A 356 16.97 -6.76 -5.00
N TRP A 357 17.32 -8.00 -5.35
CA TRP A 357 18.13 -8.87 -4.49
C TRP A 357 19.59 -8.39 -4.39
N LYS A 358 20.14 -7.92 -5.50
CA LYS A 358 21.46 -7.26 -5.54
C LYS A 358 21.46 -6.01 -4.66
N TYR A 359 20.39 -5.21 -4.74
CA TYR A 359 20.19 -4.04 -3.90
C TYR A 359 20.10 -4.45 -2.42
N ALA A 360 19.31 -5.47 -2.10
CA ALA A 360 19.17 -5.97 -0.74
C ALA A 360 20.51 -6.41 -0.12
N ALA A 361 21.33 -7.12 -0.88
CA ALA A 361 22.63 -7.58 -0.43
C ALA A 361 23.64 -6.44 -0.24
N LEU A 362 23.80 -5.60 -1.28
CA LEU A 362 24.82 -4.53 -1.27
C LEU A 362 24.49 -3.43 -0.26
N GLU A 363 23.22 -3.11 -0.07
CA GLU A 363 22.79 -2.12 0.92
C GLU A 363 22.42 -2.74 2.26
N ARG A 364 22.63 -4.03 2.44
CA ARG A 364 22.40 -4.74 3.72
C ARG A 364 21.01 -4.50 4.27
N MET A 365 19.99 -4.68 3.43
CA MET A 365 18.59 -4.48 3.82
C MET A 365 18.22 -5.34 5.03
N THR A 366 17.56 -4.74 6.00
CA THR A 366 17.01 -5.43 7.17
C THR A 366 15.53 -5.76 6.99
N HIS A 367 14.84 -4.92 6.22
CA HIS A 367 13.41 -5.04 5.89
C HIS A 367 13.23 -4.89 4.38
N PHE A 368 12.54 -5.85 3.78
CA PHE A 368 12.27 -5.89 2.34
C PHE A 368 10.76 -6.00 2.12
N GLY A 369 10.16 -4.95 1.57
CA GLY A 369 8.75 -4.91 1.23
C GLY A 369 8.53 -5.01 -0.29
N THR A 370 7.50 -5.77 -0.69
CA THR A 370 7.13 -5.93 -2.10
C THR A 370 5.66 -6.35 -2.25
N SER A 371 5.22 -6.55 -3.49
CA SER A 371 3.90 -7.12 -3.77
C SER A 371 3.96 -8.67 -3.82
N ALA A 372 2.83 -9.32 -3.54
CA ALA A 372 2.68 -10.77 -3.73
C ALA A 372 2.99 -11.18 -5.18
N LYS A 373 2.62 -10.34 -6.16
CA LYS A 373 2.91 -10.56 -7.60
C LYS A 373 4.40 -10.59 -7.91
N PHE A 374 5.23 -9.78 -7.26
CA PHE A 374 6.68 -9.84 -7.43
C PHE A 374 7.23 -11.19 -6.94
N ILE A 375 6.81 -11.65 -5.76
CA ILE A 375 7.24 -12.94 -5.21
C ILE A 375 6.83 -14.10 -6.15
N ASP A 376 5.61 -14.07 -6.64
CA ASP A 376 5.11 -15.07 -7.58
C ASP A 376 5.89 -15.05 -8.91
N ALA A 377 6.18 -13.88 -9.45
CA ALA A 377 6.99 -13.77 -10.66
C ALA A 377 8.41 -14.29 -10.45
N GLN A 378 9.04 -14.02 -9.30
CA GLN A 378 10.36 -14.56 -8.95
C GLN A 378 10.35 -16.10 -8.86
N LYS A 379 9.29 -16.69 -8.29
CA LYS A 379 9.06 -18.13 -8.26
C LYS A 379 8.95 -18.70 -9.66
N LYS A 380 8.14 -18.08 -10.54
CA LYS A 380 7.92 -18.54 -11.93
C LYS A 380 9.19 -18.54 -12.78
N ILE A 381 10.08 -17.55 -12.59
CA ILE A 381 11.38 -17.52 -13.28
C ILE A 381 12.47 -18.32 -12.53
N ALA A 382 12.10 -19.10 -11.53
CA ALA A 382 12.96 -19.99 -10.76
C ALA A 382 14.17 -19.28 -10.12
N GLN A 383 14.04 -18.02 -9.68
CA GLN A 383 15.12 -17.34 -8.95
C GLN A 383 15.37 -18.00 -7.59
N VAL A 384 16.64 -18.09 -7.22
CA VAL A 384 17.08 -18.62 -5.91
C VAL A 384 18.01 -17.62 -5.24
N PRO A 385 17.51 -16.48 -4.75
CA PRO A 385 18.32 -15.35 -4.26
C PRO A 385 19.37 -15.74 -3.22
N ARG A 386 19.04 -16.67 -2.30
CA ARG A 386 19.97 -17.13 -1.24
C ARG A 386 21.27 -17.77 -1.76
N LYS A 387 21.31 -18.21 -3.03
CA LYS A 387 22.52 -18.80 -3.62
C LYS A 387 23.49 -17.75 -4.14
N ASP A 388 22.95 -16.60 -4.56
CA ASP A 388 23.69 -15.59 -5.31
C ASP A 388 23.99 -14.35 -4.49
N PHE A 389 23.25 -14.11 -3.40
CA PHE A 389 23.29 -12.87 -2.64
C PHE A 389 23.41 -13.13 -1.13
N ASP A 390 24.22 -12.31 -0.46
CA ASP A 390 24.26 -12.29 1.01
C ASP A 390 23.04 -11.55 1.58
N LEU A 391 22.05 -12.30 2.00
CA LEU A 391 20.83 -11.80 2.64
C LEU A 391 20.86 -11.96 4.17
N ALA A 392 22.04 -12.18 4.78
CA ALA A 392 22.16 -12.37 6.23
C ALA A 392 21.51 -11.24 7.06
N PRO A 393 21.62 -9.94 6.69
CA PRO A 393 21.00 -8.84 7.42
C PRO A 393 19.46 -8.84 7.36
N LEU A 394 18.85 -9.45 6.33
CA LEU A 394 17.41 -9.41 6.11
C LEU A 394 16.67 -10.19 7.20
N ARG A 395 15.80 -9.51 7.94
CA ARG A 395 15.06 -10.10 9.08
C ARG A 395 13.56 -10.19 8.84
N VAL A 396 13.00 -9.25 8.08
CA VAL A 396 11.58 -9.16 7.81
C VAL A 396 11.34 -8.95 6.33
N MET A 397 10.39 -9.66 5.77
CA MET A 397 9.91 -9.46 4.41
C MET A 397 8.41 -9.19 4.46
N PHE A 398 7.99 -8.04 3.89
CA PHE A 398 6.57 -7.67 3.80
C PHE A 398 6.03 -8.01 2.42
N SER A 399 4.78 -8.45 2.38
CA SER A 399 4.04 -8.71 1.14
C SER A 399 2.63 -8.16 1.24
N THR A 400 2.18 -7.41 0.21
CA THR A 400 0.80 -6.92 0.10
C THR A 400 0.39 -6.67 -1.36
N GLY A 401 -0.76 -6.03 -1.56
CA GLY A 401 -1.31 -5.70 -2.88
C GLY A 401 -2.28 -6.75 -3.43
N SER A 402 -2.06 -8.01 -3.11
CA SER A 402 -2.96 -9.14 -3.32
C SER A 402 -2.65 -10.23 -2.29
N PRO A 403 -3.54 -11.21 -2.06
CA PRO A 403 -3.23 -12.36 -1.22
C PRO A 403 -1.97 -13.08 -1.69
N LEU A 404 -1.08 -13.40 -0.76
CA LEU A 404 0.12 -14.19 -1.06
C LEU A 404 -0.27 -15.67 -1.10
N SER A 405 0.02 -16.35 -2.22
CA SER A 405 -0.32 -17.76 -2.35
C SER A 405 0.49 -18.63 -1.39
N PRO A 406 -0.07 -19.75 -0.87
CA PRO A 406 0.65 -20.66 0.01
C PRO A 406 1.98 -21.15 -0.59
N GLU A 407 2.04 -21.39 -1.91
CA GLU A 407 3.26 -21.81 -2.63
C GLU A 407 4.31 -20.70 -2.67
N SER A 408 3.90 -19.44 -2.58
CA SER A 408 4.82 -18.30 -2.52
C SER A 408 5.42 -18.16 -1.12
N PHE A 409 4.73 -18.58 -0.05
CA PHE A 409 5.34 -18.77 1.27
C PHE A 409 6.45 -19.82 1.21
N ASP A 410 6.15 -21.01 0.63
CA ASP A 410 7.13 -22.08 0.48
C ASP A 410 8.36 -21.60 -0.29
N TYR A 411 8.15 -20.87 -1.41
CA TYR A 411 9.23 -20.30 -2.20
C TYR A 411 10.15 -19.36 -1.38
N VAL A 412 9.58 -18.48 -0.57
CA VAL A 412 10.37 -17.54 0.23
C VAL A 412 11.30 -18.32 1.18
N TYR A 413 10.80 -19.33 1.89
CA TYR A 413 11.62 -20.10 2.82
C TYR A 413 12.63 -21.01 2.12
N GLN A 414 12.28 -21.57 0.97
CA GLN A 414 13.17 -22.44 0.20
C GLN A 414 14.22 -21.69 -0.61
N CYS A 415 13.87 -20.52 -1.17
CA CYS A 415 14.70 -19.85 -2.17
C CYS A 415 15.27 -18.50 -1.73
N VAL A 416 14.62 -17.79 -0.80
CA VAL A 416 15.09 -16.47 -0.34
C VAL A 416 15.86 -16.61 0.98
N LYS A 417 15.20 -16.99 2.05
CA LYS A 417 15.87 -17.14 3.36
C LYS A 417 15.02 -17.96 4.32
N GLU A 418 15.65 -18.92 5.02
CA GLU A 418 15.01 -19.79 5.99
C GLU A 418 14.66 -19.06 7.29
N ASP A 419 15.61 -18.33 7.91
CA ASP A 419 15.37 -17.54 9.12
C ASP A 419 14.90 -16.12 8.76
N LEU A 420 13.61 -16.00 8.44
CA LEU A 420 12.98 -14.77 7.99
C LEU A 420 11.53 -14.68 8.52
N CYS A 421 11.15 -13.56 9.10
CA CYS A 421 9.74 -13.26 9.35
C CYS A 421 9.07 -12.81 8.03
N LEU A 422 8.32 -13.69 7.39
CA LEU A 422 7.50 -13.34 6.23
C LEU A 422 6.17 -12.78 6.71
N ALA A 423 6.06 -11.46 6.70
CA ALA A 423 4.91 -10.71 7.14
C ALA A 423 4.02 -10.35 5.94
N SER A 424 3.06 -11.21 5.58
CA SER A 424 1.97 -10.77 4.70
C SER A 424 1.09 -9.79 5.45
N ILE A 425 0.73 -8.66 4.80
CA ILE A 425 -0.03 -7.57 5.42
C ILE A 425 -1.26 -7.22 4.59
N SER A 426 -2.37 -6.94 5.23
CA SER A 426 -3.63 -6.53 4.62
C SER A 426 -4.20 -5.30 5.31
N GLY A 427 -4.60 -4.37 4.49
CA GLY A 427 -5.23 -3.11 4.84
C GLY A 427 -5.64 -2.41 3.56
N GLY A 428 -5.59 -1.08 3.53
CA GLY A 428 -5.98 -0.38 2.31
C GLY A 428 -5.53 1.06 2.27
N THR A 429 -5.62 1.62 1.07
CA THR A 429 -5.53 3.06 0.85
C THR A 429 -6.54 3.79 1.73
N ASP A 430 -7.67 3.14 2.01
CA ASP A 430 -8.79 3.64 2.80
C ASP A 430 -8.38 4.10 4.21
N ILE A 431 -7.46 3.40 4.83
CA ILE A 431 -6.96 3.72 6.17
C ILE A 431 -5.48 4.12 6.20
N ALA A 432 -4.79 4.06 5.06
CA ALA A 432 -3.33 4.22 4.95
C ALA A 432 -2.56 3.35 5.96
N SER A 433 -3.02 2.16 6.25
CA SER A 433 -2.60 1.29 7.34
C SER A 433 -3.00 -0.16 7.09
N CYS A 434 -2.82 -1.04 8.09
CA CYS A 434 -3.15 -2.45 8.03
C CYS A 434 -4.11 -2.87 9.14
N PHE A 435 -5.08 -3.76 8.79
CA PHE A 435 -5.94 -4.47 9.73
C PHE A 435 -5.29 -5.75 10.24
N ALA A 436 -4.60 -6.47 9.35
CA ALA A 436 -3.85 -7.67 9.68
C ALA A 436 -2.39 -7.53 9.22
N LEU A 437 -1.46 -8.01 10.04
CA LEU A 437 -0.03 -7.79 9.86
C LEU A 437 0.79 -9.03 10.27
N GLY A 438 2.13 -8.87 10.19
CA GLY A 438 3.07 -9.77 10.81
C GLY A 438 3.50 -9.33 12.20
N SER A 439 4.23 -10.22 12.88
CA SER A 439 4.97 -9.92 14.08
C SER A 439 6.19 -10.84 14.18
N VAL A 440 7.35 -10.26 14.49
CA VAL A 440 8.58 -11.03 14.67
C VAL A 440 8.58 -11.94 15.92
N THR A 441 7.54 -11.84 16.75
CA THR A 441 7.37 -12.66 17.96
C THR A 441 6.43 -13.85 17.76
N LEU A 442 5.78 -13.93 16.59
CA LEU A 442 4.81 -14.98 16.26
C LEU A 442 5.33 -15.92 15.17
N PRO A 443 4.89 -17.19 15.15
CA PRO A 443 5.19 -18.09 14.06
C PRO A 443 4.52 -17.64 12.76
N VAL A 444 5.10 -18.04 11.63
CA VAL A 444 4.50 -17.87 10.29
C VAL A 444 3.87 -19.18 9.87
N TRP A 445 2.56 -19.12 9.60
CA TRP A 445 1.80 -20.23 9.07
C TRP A 445 1.60 -20.07 7.57
N ARG A 446 1.57 -21.17 6.85
CA ARG A 446 1.44 -21.21 5.39
C ARG A 446 0.10 -20.62 4.95
N GLY A 447 0.15 -19.51 4.19
CA GLY A 447 -1.05 -18.85 3.67
C GLY A 447 -1.78 -17.91 4.63
N GLU A 448 -1.26 -17.71 5.86
CA GLU A 448 -1.88 -16.84 6.86
C GLU A 448 -1.10 -15.52 7.04
N LEU A 449 -1.84 -14.43 7.25
CA LEU A 449 -1.33 -13.22 7.89
C LEU A 449 -1.25 -13.50 9.39
N GLN A 450 -0.12 -13.22 10.04
CA GLN A 450 0.19 -13.75 11.36
C GLN A 450 -0.78 -13.30 12.47
N CYS A 451 -1.30 -12.07 12.41
CA CYS A 451 -2.11 -11.52 13.50
C CYS A 451 -2.97 -10.32 13.07
N ARG A 452 -4.00 -10.03 13.86
CA ARG A 452 -4.73 -8.77 13.83
C ARG A 452 -3.86 -7.64 14.37
N GLY A 453 -3.98 -6.43 13.82
CA GLY A 453 -3.20 -5.27 14.26
C GLY A 453 -3.48 -4.87 15.70
N LEU A 454 -2.45 -4.51 16.47
CA LEU A 454 -2.62 -3.93 17.80
C LEU A 454 -3.44 -2.64 17.73
N GLY A 455 -4.36 -2.45 18.67
CA GLY A 455 -5.26 -1.29 18.70
C GLY A 455 -6.34 -1.27 17.61
N MET A 456 -6.47 -2.39 16.86
CA MET A 456 -7.46 -2.57 15.79
C MET A 456 -8.40 -3.73 16.19
N ASP A 457 -9.67 -3.43 16.41
CA ASP A 457 -10.70 -4.41 16.79
C ASP A 457 -11.22 -5.17 15.57
N VAL A 458 -10.30 -5.85 14.89
CA VAL A 458 -10.59 -6.60 13.66
C VAL A 458 -11.38 -7.86 13.97
N ASP A 459 -12.41 -8.10 13.16
CA ASP A 459 -13.27 -9.28 13.27
C ASP A 459 -13.74 -9.72 11.87
N ILE A 460 -14.40 -10.86 11.79
CA ILE A 460 -15.05 -11.36 10.59
C ILE A 460 -16.55 -11.49 10.89
N PHE A 461 -17.38 -10.89 10.04
CA PHE A 461 -18.83 -10.88 10.20
C PHE A 461 -19.52 -11.70 9.12
N ASP A 462 -20.64 -12.34 9.50
CA ASP A 462 -21.63 -12.82 8.54
C ASP A 462 -22.50 -11.67 8.00
N ASP A 463 -23.49 -12.01 7.19
CA ASP A 463 -24.39 -11.03 6.59
C ASP A 463 -25.29 -10.33 7.61
N GLU A 464 -25.55 -10.96 8.75
CA GLU A 464 -26.34 -10.48 9.87
C GLU A 464 -25.54 -9.66 10.89
N GLY A 465 -24.20 -9.60 10.73
CA GLY A 465 -23.30 -8.87 11.62
C GLY A 465 -22.86 -9.67 12.84
N ALA A 466 -23.01 -10.98 12.85
CA ALA A 466 -22.49 -11.84 13.90
C ALA A 466 -21.01 -12.20 13.63
N SER A 467 -20.21 -12.28 14.71
CA SER A 467 -18.78 -12.64 14.64
C SER A 467 -18.58 -14.10 14.25
N LEU A 468 -17.67 -14.35 13.32
CA LEU A 468 -17.29 -15.67 12.82
C LEU A 468 -15.83 -16.01 13.21
N THR A 469 -15.58 -17.29 13.47
CA THR A 469 -14.23 -17.86 13.64
C THR A 469 -14.16 -19.19 12.91
N GLY A 470 -13.08 -19.44 12.16
CA GLY A 470 -12.92 -20.63 11.33
C GLY A 470 -13.92 -20.72 10.18
N THR A 471 -14.55 -19.61 9.85
CA THR A 471 -15.54 -19.48 8.77
C THR A 471 -15.33 -18.15 8.05
N LYS A 472 -15.53 -18.15 6.74
CA LYS A 472 -15.35 -16.99 5.88
C LYS A 472 -16.46 -15.98 6.06
N GLY A 473 -16.10 -14.70 6.02
CA GLY A 473 -17.03 -13.59 6.12
C GLY A 473 -16.42 -12.25 5.69
N GLU A 474 -17.10 -11.18 5.98
CA GLU A 474 -16.66 -9.81 5.71
C GLU A 474 -15.67 -9.36 6.79
N LEU A 475 -14.50 -8.85 6.37
CA LEU A 475 -13.53 -8.25 7.28
C LEU A 475 -14.06 -6.90 7.77
N VAL A 476 -14.14 -6.75 9.08
CA VAL A 476 -14.64 -5.54 9.74
C VAL A 476 -13.67 -5.07 10.84
N CYS A 477 -13.81 -3.79 11.23
CA CYS A 477 -13.22 -3.26 12.46
C CYS A 477 -14.34 -2.66 13.32
N LYS A 478 -14.50 -3.16 14.54
CA LYS A 478 -15.63 -2.86 15.41
C LYS A 478 -15.46 -1.61 16.26
N SER A 479 -14.25 -1.10 16.38
CA SER A 479 -13.93 0.07 17.21
C SER A 479 -13.17 1.12 16.41
N PRO A 480 -13.34 2.42 16.73
CA PRO A 480 -12.60 3.48 16.06
C PRO A 480 -11.09 3.38 16.35
N PHE A 481 -10.30 3.82 15.40
CA PHE A 481 -8.84 3.83 15.44
C PHE A 481 -8.28 5.14 14.87
N PRO A 482 -7.07 5.59 15.25
CA PRO A 482 -6.55 6.91 14.90
C PRO A 482 -6.40 7.20 13.40
N ALA A 483 -6.13 6.18 12.58
CA ALA A 483 -5.93 6.32 11.13
C ALA A 483 -7.23 6.21 10.33
N MET A 484 -8.40 6.24 10.96
CA MET A 484 -9.64 6.48 10.21
C MET A 484 -9.49 7.78 9.43
N PRO A 485 -9.81 7.79 8.11
CA PRO A 485 -9.72 9.03 7.34
C PRO A 485 -10.66 10.11 7.89
N ALA A 486 -10.28 11.36 7.68
CA ALA A 486 -11.13 12.50 8.05
C ALA A 486 -12.43 12.53 7.21
N GLY A 487 -12.46 11.84 6.09
CA GLY A 487 -13.57 11.77 5.13
C GLY A 487 -13.05 11.73 3.71
N PHE A 488 -13.94 11.99 2.74
CA PHE A 488 -13.56 12.18 1.35
C PHE A 488 -13.52 13.68 1.03
N TRP A 489 -12.58 14.08 0.19
CA TRP A 489 -12.49 15.47 -0.24
C TRP A 489 -13.72 15.84 -1.09
N GLY A 490 -14.43 16.89 -0.68
CA GLY A 490 -15.68 17.31 -1.33
C GLY A 490 -16.96 16.67 -0.79
N ASP A 491 -16.87 15.62 0.02
CA ASP A 491 -18.02 14.99 0.71
C ASP A 491 -18.38 15.77 1.98
N THR A 492 -18.99 16.94 1.80
CA THR A 492 -19.19 17.94 2.87
C THR A 492 -20.11 17.49 3.99
N ASP A 493 -21.08 16.61 3.71
CA ASP A 493 -22.00 16.04 4.68
C ASP A 493 -21.59 14.64 5.15
N GLY A 494 -20.53 14.08 4.60
CA GLY A 494 -20.02 12.75 4.90
C GLY A 494 -20.93 11.61 4.43
N ALA A 495 -21.84 11.85 3.50
CA ALA A 495 -22.80 10.86 3.05
C ALA A 495 -22.13 9.73 2.28
N GLU A 496 -21.20 10.05 1.36
CA GLU A 496 -20.46 9.05 0.59
C GLU A 496 -19.52 8.22 1.48
N TYR A 497 -18.87 8.87 2.44
CA TYR A 497 -18.02 8.21 3.43
C TYR A 497 -18.82 7.20 4.27
N ARG A 498 -19.99 7.60 4.78
CA ARG A 498 -20.88 6.69 5.54
C ARG A 498 -21.39 5.55 4.68
N ALA A 499 -21.85 5.81 3.47
CA ALA A 499 -22.33 4.79 2.55
C ALA A 499 -21.24 3.76 2.21
N THR A 500 -19.99 4.21 2.04
CA THR A 500 -18.88 3.32 1.69
C THR A 500 -18.54 2.32 2.79
N TYR A 501 -18.47 2.78 4.05
CA TYR A 501 -17.89 1.97 5.13
C TYR A 501 -18.87 1.52 6.22
N PHE A 502 -20.03 2.18 6.36
CA PHE A 502 -20.93 1.99 7.51
C PHE A 502 -22.38 1.67 7.15
N GLU A 503 -22.75 1.67 5.86
CA GLU A 503 -24.13 1.40 5.46
C GLU A 503 -24.56 -0.03 5.79
N ARG A 504 -23.67 -1.00 5.53
CA ARG A 504 -23.98 -2.42 5.74
C ARG A 504 -24.04 -2.79 7.23
N TYR A 505 -23.08 -2.30 8.02
CA TYR A 505 -23.01 -2.56 9.46
C TYR A 505 -22.89 -1.22 10.18
N PRO A 506 -24.03 -0.63 10.63
CA PRO A 506 -24.01 0.67 11.29
C PRO A 506 -23.07 0.70 12.51
N GLY A 507 -22.15 1.67 12.52
CA GLY A 507 -21.17 1.81 13.60
C GLY A 507 -19.99 0.83 13.54
N VAL A 508 -19.85 0.04 12.47
CA VAL A 508 -18.74 -0.90 12.25
C VAL A 508 -18.11 -0.63 10.89
N TRP A 509 -16.79 -0.49 10.85
CA TRP A 509 -16.07 -0.31 9.60
C TRP A 509 -16.06 -1.59 8.77
N ARG A 510 -16.61 -1.52 7.57
CA ARG A 510 -16.55 -2.59 6.56
C ARG A 510 -15.37 -2.34 5.62
N GLN A 511 -14.42 -3.30 5.54
CA GLN A 511 -13.24 -3.16 4.67
C GLN A 511 -13.51 -3.54 3.21
N GLY A 512 -14.46 -4.43 2.97
CA GLY A 512 -14.71 -4.97 1.64
C GLY A 512 -13.73 -6.07 1.24
N ASP A 513 -13.17 -6.79 2.20
CA ASP A 513 -12.34 -7.97 2.01
C ASP A 513 -13.07 -9.22 2.55
N TRP A 514 -13.05 -10.32 1.78
CA TRP A 514 -13.58 -11.62 2.17
C TRP A 514 -12.47 -12.40 2.88
N ALA A 515 -12.66 -12.70 4.15
CA ALA A 515 -11.59 -13.18 5.01
C ALA A 515 -12.08 -14.21 6.04
N GLU A 516 -11.12 -14.84 6.74
CA GLU A 516 -11.36 -15.81 7.81
C GLU A 516 -10.35 -15.56 8.96
N LEU A 517 -10.83 -15.63 10.20
CA LEU A 517 -9.97 -15.74 11.37
C LEU A 517 -9.64 -17.22 11.61
N THR A 518 -8.33 -17.53 11.66
CA THR A 518 -7.86 -18.90 11.86
C THR A 518 -7.79 -19.27 13.35
N GLU A 519 -7.66 -20.56 13.63
CA GLU A 519 -7.42 -21.08 14.99
C GLU A 519 -6.11 -20.58 15.63
N HIS A 520 -5.16 -20.15 14.79
CA HIS A 520 -3.89 -19.58 15.24
C HIS A 520 -3.99 -18.09 15.60
N GLY A 521 -5.17 -17.47 15.41
CA GLY A 521 -5.39 -16.03 15.57
C GLY A 521 -4.89 -15.20 14.39
N GLY A 522 -4.47 -15.85 13.31
CA GLY A 522 -4.12 -15.24 12.04
C GLY A 522 -5.34 -14.93 11.17
N VAL A 523 -5.10 -14.36 10.00
CA VAL A 523 -6.13 -13.99 9.03
C VAL A 523 -5.80 -14.57 7.66
N VAL A 524 -6.76 -15.18 7.00
CA VAL A 524 -6.66 -15.56 5.58
C VAL A 524 -7.54 -14.61 4.76
N ILE A 525 -6.97 -14.02 3.71
CA ILE A 525 -7.70 -13.15 2.77
C ILE A 525 -8.02 -13.93 1.50
N TYR A 526 -9.29 -14.00 1.14
CA TYR A 526 -9.80 -14.71 -0.04
C TYR A 526 -10.08 -13.79 -1.24
N GLY A 527 -9.88 -12.50 -1.09
CA GLY A 527 -10.09 -11.47 -2.11
C GLY A 527 -11.04 -10.37 -1.66
N ARG A 528 -11.52 -9.57 -2.61
CA ARG A 528 -12.50 -8.52 -2.35
C ARG A 528 -13.89 -9.11 -2.14
N SER A 529 -14.64 -8.62 -1.16
CA SER A 529 -16.00 -9.09 -0.91
C SER A 529 -17.00 -8.64 -1.98
N ASP A 530 -16.72 -7.51 -2.66
CA ASP A 530 -17.49 -6.99 -3.79
C ASP A 530 -17.20 -7.72 -5.11
N ALA A 531 -16.07 -8.44 -5.21
CA ALA A 531 -15.69 -9.29 -6.34
C ALA A 531 -15.91 -10.79 -6.06
N THR A 532 -16.56 -11.16 -4.95
CA THR A 532 -16.86 -12.56 -4.67
C THR A 532 -17.84 -13.12 -5.71
N LEU A 533 -17.57 -14.37 -6.13
CA LEU A 533 -18.43 -15.15 -7.01
C LEU A 533 -19.57 -15.75 -6.17
N ASN A 534 -20.76 -15.93 -6.76
CA ASN A 534 -21.91 -16.44 -6.02
C ASN A 534 -22.69 -17.51 -6.79
N PRO A 535 -22.04 -18.59 -7.26
CA PRO A 535 -22.73 -19.66 -7.99
C PRO A 535 -23.61 -20.50 -7.05
N GLY A 536 -24.91 -20.58 -7.35
CA GLY A 536 -25.86 -21.34 -6.54
C GLY A 536 -25.96 -20.82 -5.10
N GLY A 537 -25.80 -19.52 -4.87
CA GLY A 537 -25.93 -18.89 -3.55
C GLY A 537 -24.72 -19.08 -2.62
N VAL A 538 -23.62 -19.67 -3.09
CA VAL A 538 -22.39 -19.85 -2.28
C VAL A 538 -21.36 -18.81 -2.66
N ARG A 539 -20.93 -17.98 -1.70
CA ARG A 539 -19.86 -17.02 -1.90
C ARG A 539 -18.50 -17.70 -2.00
N ILE A 540 -17.77 -17.38 -3.07
CA ILE A 540 -16.45 -17.90 -3.39
C ILE A 540 -15.51 -16.69 -3.59
N GLY A 541 -14.39 -16.67 -2.86
CA GLY A 541 -13.34 -15.69 -3.08
C GLY A 541 -12.56 -16.01 -4.35
N THR A 542 -12.28 -14.99 -5.18
CA THR A 542 -11.55 -15.20 -6.44
C THR A 542 -10.16 -15.80 -6.23
N ALA A 543 -9.48 -15.46 -5.13
CA ALA A 543 -8.19 -16.03 -4.77
C ALA A 543 -8.23 -17.55 -4.57
N GLU A 544 -9.36 -18.12 -4.18
CA GLU A 544 -9.49 -19.57 -4.02
C GLU A 544 -9.31 -20.32 -5.36
N ILE A 545 -9.78 -19.69 -6.44
CA ILE A 545 -9.59 -20.21 -7.80
C ILE A 545 -8.16 -19.93 -8.27
N TYR A 546 -7.66 -18.71 -8.07
CA TYR A 546 -6.31 -18.31 -8.51
C TYR A 546 -5.22 -19.21 -7.94
N HIS A 547 -5.31 -19.57 -6.66
CA HIS A 547 -4.35 -20.45 -6.00
C HIS A 547 -4.28 -21.85 -6.61
N GLN A 548 -5.33 -22.32 -7.28
CA GLN A 548 -5.36 -23.62 -7.94
C GLN A 548 -4.84 -23.57 -9.38
N VAL A 549 -4.97 -22.43 -10.03
CA VAL A 549 -4.68 -22.25 -11.46
C VAL A 549 -3.29 -21.71 -11.72
N GLU A 550 -2.87 -20.71 -10.94
CA GLU A 550 -1.55 -20.07 -11.11
C GLU A 550 -0.32 -20.98 -10.93
N PRO A 551 -0.37 -22.08 -10.15
CA PRO A 551 0.73 -23.06 -10.12
C PRO A 551 0.95 -23.84 -11.41
N LEU A 552 -0.01 -23.87 -12.34
CA LEU A 552 0.16 -24.54 -13.62
C LEU A 552 1.19 -23.78 -14.48
N GLN A 553 2.17 -24.51 -15.02
CA GLN A 553 3.31 -23.91 -15.73
C GLN A 553 2.90 -23.13 -16.98
N GLU A 554 1.82 -23.53 -17.63
CA GLU A 554 1.30 -22.90 -18.83
C GLU A 554 0.62 -21.53 -18.54
N ILE A 555 0.21 -21.30 -17.29
CA ILE A 555 -0.55 -20.11 -16.89
C ILE A 555 0.39 -19.00 -16.45
N VAL A 556 0.29 -17.86 -17.11
CA VAL A 556 0.98 -16.63 -16.65
C VAL A 556 0.16 -15.97 -15.54
N GLU A 557 -1.15 -15.83 -15.77
CA GLU A 557 -2.09 -15.17 -14.85
C GLU A 557 -3.51 -15.58 -15.18
N CYS A 558 -4.43 -15.42 -14.23
CA CYS A 558 -5.85 -15.67 -14.46
C CYS A 558 -6.74 -14.64 -13.75
N LEU A 559 -8.00 -14.54 -14.21
CA LEU A 559 -9.03 -13.66 -13.64
C LEU A 559 -10.37 -14.40 -13.67
N ALA A 560 -11.09 -14.41 -12.55
CA ALA A 560 -12.41 -15.03 -12.44
C ALA A 560 -13.49 -13.97 -12.20
N ILE A 561 -14.63 -14.15 -12.87
CA ILE A 561 -15.84 -13.37 -12.64
C ILE A 561 -17.07 -14.26 -12.47
N GLY A 562 -18.08 -13.75 -11.80
CA GLY A 562 -19.44 -14.30 -11.84
C GLY A 562 -20.20 -13.71 -13.02
N GLN A 563 -20.62 -14.52 -13.97
CA GLN A 563 -21.53 -14.09 -15.02
C GLN A 563 -22.97 -14.45 -14.65
N ALA A 564 -23.88 -13.45 -14.68
CA ALA A 564 -25.31 -13.69 -14.50
C ALA A 564 -25.83 -14.71 -15.53
N TRP A 565 -26.50 -15.76 -15.06
CA TRP A 565 -26.89 -16.90 -15.89
C TRP A 565 -28.22 -17.51 -15.44
N PRO A 566 -29.09 -18.04 -16.32
CA PRO A 566 -29.04 -17.91 -17.80
C PRO A 566 -29.26 -16.47 -18.29
N PRO A 567 -28.87 -16.14 -19.53
CA PRO A 567 -29.12 -14.81 -20.10
C PRO A 567 -30.60 -14.48 -20.12
N GLY A 568 -30.95 -13.26 -19.68
CA GLY A 568 -32.34 -12.77 -19.62
C GLY A 568 -33.11 -13.15 -18.37
N GLU A 569 -32.87 -14.29 -17.78
CA GLU A 569 -33.52 -14.73 -16.52
C GLU A 569 -32.70 -14.29 -15.29
N CYS A 570 -31.35 -14.33 -15.39
CA CYS A 570 -30.40 -13.90 -14.36
C CYS A 570 -30.70 -14.48 -12.96
N THR A 571 -31.16 -15.74 -12.91
CA THR A 571 -31.59 -16.40 -11.67
C THR A 571 -30.42 -16.90 -10.82
N ASP A 572 -29.23 -17.04 -11.42
CA ASP A 572 -28.00 -17.53 -10.76
C ASP A 572 -26.77 -16.86 -11.38
N ALA A 573 -25.59 -17.27 -10.95
CA ALA A 573 -24.32 -16.87 -11.52
C ALA A 573 -23.50 -18.12 -11.90
N ARG A 574 -22.77 -18.06 -13.02
CA ARG A 574 -21.77 -19.06 -13.35
C ARG A 574 -20.36 -18.48 -13.25
N VAL A 575 -19.42 -19.30 -12.83
CA VAL A 575 -18.01 -18.92 -12.79
C VAL A 575 -17.43 -18.92 -14.20
N VAL A 576 -16.85 -17.82 -14.63
CA VAL A 576 -16.07 -17.68 -15.86
C VAL A 576 -14.63 -17.37 -15.47
N LEU A 577 -13.70 -18.16 -16.01
CA LEU A 577 -12.28 -18.00 -15.78
C LEU A 577 -11.58 -17.56 -17.07
N PHE A 578 -10.91 -16.43 -17.03
CA PHE A 578 -10.02 -15.97 -18.09
C PHE A 578 -8.58 -16.34 -17.74
N VAL A 579 -7.84 -16.85 -18.72
CA VAL A 579 -6.44 -17.27 -18.54
C VAL A 579 -5.53 -16.62 -19.56
N LYS A 580 -4.43 -16.07 -19.08
CA LYS A 580 -3.30 -15.63 -19.90
C LYS A 580 -2.26 -16.74 -19.89
N LEU A 581 -1.95 -17.28 -21.07
CA LEU A 581 -0.99 -18.37 -21.24
C LEU A 581 0.41 -17.84 -21.56
N GLN A 582 1.42 -18.70 -21.36
CA GLN A 582 2.77 -18.42 -21.83
C GLN A 582 2.79 -18.24 -23.34
N GLN A 583 3.72 -17.43 -23.81
CA GLN A 583 3.85 -17.11 -25.24
C GLN A 583 4.00 -18.39 -26.09
N GLY A 584 3.18 -18.49 -27.13
CA GLY A 584 3.16 -19.64 -28.05
C GLY A 584 2.27 -20.79 -27.62
N LEU A 585 1.63 -20.72 -26.44
CA LEU A 585 0.64 -21.70 -26.02
C LEU A 585 -0.78 -21.28 -26.38
N THR A 586 -1.64 -22.26 -26.62
CA THR A 586 -3.08 -22.07 -26.82
C THR A 586 -3.87 -22.93 -25.84
N LEU A 587 -5.03 -22.42 -25.43
CA LEU A 587 -5.94 -23.16 -24.57
C LEU A 587 -6.62 -24.26 -25.37
N ASP A 588 -6.18 -25.50 -25.15
CA ASP A 588 -6.83 -26.68 -25.66
C ASP A 588 -7.70 -27.36 -24.61
N GLU A 589 -8.48 -28.36 -25.02
CA GLU A 589 -9.37 -29.10 -24.11
C GLU A 589 -8.60 -29.88 -23.04
N ALA A 590 -7.38 -30.32 -23.32
CA ALA A 590 -6.54 -31.00 -22.35
C ALA A 590 -6.10 -30.07 -21.21
N LEU A 591 -5.67 -28.85 -21.54
CA LEU A 591 -5.31 -27.84 -20.55
C LEU A 591 -6.54 -27.35 -19.76
N ALA A 592 -7.67 -27.11 -20.47
CA ALA A 592 -8.93 -26.74 -19.82
C ALA A 592 -9.42 -27.82 -18.84
N THR A 593 -9.27 -29.08 -19.18
CA THR A 593 -9.61 -30.21 -18.30
C THR A 593 -8.68 -30.23 -17.07
N ARG A 594 -7.37 -30.03 -17.24
CA ARG A 594 -6.42 -29.97 -16.12
C ARG A 594 -6.71 -28.81 -15.19
N ILE A 595 -7.07 -27.64 -15.72
CA ILE A 595 -7.49 -26.49 -14.91
C ILE A 595 -8.70 -26.85 -14.07
N ARG A 596 -9.77 -27.42 -14.68
CA ARG A 596 -10.96 -27.84 -13.95
C ARG A 596 -10.66 -28.90 -12.89
N GLN A 597 -9.78 -29.85 -13.19
CA GLN A 597 -9.35 -30.88 -12.25
C GLN A 597 -8.56 -30.29 -11.09
N ALA A 598 -7.62 -29.37 -11.35
CA ALA A 598 -6.84 -28.70 -10.31
C ALA A 598 -7.74 -27.94 -9.34
N ILE A 599 -8.73 -27.20 -9.85
CA ILE A 599 -9.70 -26.51 -9.03
C ILE A 599 -10.56 -27.51 -8.25
N GLY A 600 -11.17 -28.50 -8.93
CA GLY A 600 -12.09 -29.44 -8.30
C GLY A 600 -11.46 -30.36 -7.25
N ALA A 601 -10.17 -30.66 -7.38
CA ALA A 601 -9.45 -31.51 -6.44
C ALA A 601 -9.24 -30.87 -5.05
N ASN A 602 -9.10 -29.55 -4.99
CA ASN A 602 -8.72 -28.83 -3.78
C ASN A 602 -9.81 -27.86 -3.28
N THR A 603 -10.93 -27.76 -4.01
CA THR A 603 -12.06 -26.88 -3.67
C THR A 603 -13.39 -27.64 -3.82
N THR A 604 -14.49 -26.92 -4.02
CA THR A 604 -15.80 -27.56 -4.25
C THR A 604 -16.19 -27.54 -5.73
N PRO A 605 -17.12 -28.38 -6.19
CA PRO A 605 -17.62 -28.34 -7.57
C PRO A 605 -18.13 -26.97 -8.04
N ARG A 606 -18.52 -26.11 -7.11
CA ARG A 606 -19.00 -24.74 -7.41
C ARG A 606 -17.90 -23.77 -7.79
N HIS A 607 -16.65 -24.06 -7.44
CA HIS A 607 -15.48 -23.28 -7.86
C HIS A 607 -15.07 -23.59 -9.30
N VAL A 608 -15.47 -24.77 -9.82
CA VAL A 608 -15.07 -25.20 -11.16
C VAL A 608 -15.74 -24.30 -12.20
N PRO A 609 -14.95 -23.60 -13.05
CA PRO A 609 -15.51 -22.66 -14.00
C PRO A 609 -16.33 -23.37 -15.09
N ALA A 610 -17.52 -22.81 -15.34
CA ALA A 610 -18.38 -23.24 -16.44
C ALA A 610 -17.73 -22.92 -17.80
N LYS A 611 -16.99 -21.80 -17.86
CA LYS A 611 -16.26 -21.37 -19.05
C LYS A 611 -14.82 -21.03 -18.67
N ILE A 612 -13.87 -21.45 -19.53
CA ILE A 612 -12.47 -21.03 -19.46
C ILE A 612 -12.12 -20.42 -20.81
N ILE A 613 -11.59 -19.20 -20.81
CA ILE A 613 -11.35 -18.41 -22.01
C ILE A 613 -9.91 -17.90 -21.98
N GLN A 614 -9.16 -18.12 -23.06
CA GLN A 614 -7.83 -17.54 -23.22
C GLN A 614 -7.96 -16.07 -23.62
N VAL A 615 -7.12 -15.23 -23.00
CA VAL A 615 -6.96 -13.80 -23.32
C VAL A 615 -5.49 -13.49 -23.51
N SER A 616 -5.19 -12.41 -24.23
CA SER A 616 -3.80 -11.99 -24.45
C SER A 616 -3.25 -11.24 -23.24
N ASP A 617 -4.11 -10.54 -22.49
CA ASP A 617 -3.70 -9.84 -21.26
C ASP A 617 -4.85 -9.77 -20.24
N ILE A 618 -4.47 -9.62 -18.95
CA ILE A 618 -5.38 -9.45 -17.82
C ILE A 618 -5.35 -7.96 -17.42
N PRO A 619 -6.51 -7.27 -17.40
CA PRO A 619 -6.58 -5.88 -16.95
C PRO A 619 -6.18 -5.72 -15.48
N ARG A 620 -5.37 -4.70 -15.21
CA ARG A 620 -4.88 -4.43 -13.86
C ARG A 620 -4.72 -2.94 -13.58
N THR A 621 -4.76 -2.60 -12.31
CA THR A 621 -4.37 -1.26 -11.87
C THR A 621 -2.87 -1.05 -12.07
N ARG A 622 -2.41 0.20 -12.03
CA ARG A 622 -0.98 0.52 -12.11
C ARG A 622 -0.16 -0.03 -10.92
N SER A 623 -0.81 -0.33 -9.81
CA SER A 623 -0.19 -1.06 -8.68
C SER A 623 -0.17 -2.58 -8.87
N GLY A 624 -0.61 -3.09 -10.03
CA GLY A 624 -0.60 -4.51 -10.38
C GLY A 624 -1.79 -5.32 -9.84
N LYS A 625 -2.81 -4.68 -9.26
CA LYS A 625 -4.02 -5.38 -8.80
C LYS A 625 -4.91 -5.74 -9.99
N ILE A 626 -5.41 -6.97 -10.02
CA ILE A 626 -6.44 -7.43 -10.97
C ILE A 626 -7.74 -6.67 -10.70
N VAL A 627 -8.50 -6.39 -11.76
CA VAL A 627 -9.73 -5.59 -11.71
C VAL A 627 -10.94 -6.39 -12.16
N GLU A 628 -11.32 -7.37 -11.35
CA GLU A 628 -12.41 -8.31 -11.63
C GLU A 628 -13.74 -7.58 -11.93
N LEU A 629 -14.04 -6.52 -11.19
CA LEU A 629 -15.28 -5.75 -11.38
C LEU A 629 -15.33 -5.06 -12.74
N ALA A 630 -14.21 -4.48 -13.19
CA ALA A 630 -14.15 -3.84 -14.51
C ALA A 630 -14.36 -4.87 -15.63
N VAL A 631 -13.79 -6.06 -15.51
CA VAL A 631 -14.01 -7.16 -16.47
C VAL A 631 -15.46 -7.65 -16.39
N SER A 632 -16.01 -7.80 -15.20
CA SER A 632 -17.41 -8.15 -15.02
C SER A 632 -18.34 -7.13 -15.69
N ASP A 633 -18.06 -5.82 -15.55
CA ASP A 633 -18.85 -4.77 -16.19
C ASP A 633 -18.82 -4.90 -17.72
N VAL A 634 -17.61 -5.07 -18.31
CA VAL A 634 -17.47 -5.25 -19.76
C VAL A 634 -18.24 -6.46 -20.26
N VAL A 635 -18.12 -7.62 -19.56
CA VAL A 635 -18.80 -8.87 -19.93
C VAL A 635 -20.32 -8.72 -19.88
N HIS A 636 -20.85 -7.91 -18.96
CA HIS A 636 -22.29 -7.63 -18.85
C HIS A 636 -22.74 -6.42 -19.68
N GLY A 637 -21.90 -5.89 -20.60
CA GLY A 637 -22.25 -4.77 -21.46
C GLY A 637 -22.39 -3.42 -20.74
N ARG A 638 -21.82 -3.31 -19.55
CA ARG A 638 -21.76 -2.06 -18.78
C ARG A 638 -20.52 -1.25 -19.14
N ASP A 639 -20.61 0.06 -19.12
CA ASP A 639 -19.47 0.94 -19.38
C ASP A 639 -18.49 0.94 -18.20
N VAL A 640 -17.23 0.66 -18.49
CA VAL A 640 -16.13 0.85 -17.51
C VAL A 640 -15.70 2.31 -17.54
N ARG A 641 -16.06 3.04 -16.52
CA ARG A 641 -15.63 4.43 -16.33
C ARG A 641 -14.17 4.43 -15.84
N HIS A 642 -13.39 5.43 -16.30
CA HIS A 642 -11.99 5.63 -15.87
C HIS A 642 -11.03 4.46 -16.18
N SER A 643 -11.17 3.84 -17.34
CA SER A 643 -10.25 2.80 -17.80
C SER A 643 -8.78 3.27 -17.87
N GLU A 644 -8.51 4.59 -17.91
CA GLU A 644 -7.18 5.17 -17.90
C GLU A 644 -6.43 4.95 -16.55
N ALA A 645 -7.15 4.61 -15.50
CA ALA A 645 -6.54 4.21 -14.21
C ALA A 645 -5.86 2.83 -14.30
N LEU A 646 -6.14 2.07 -15.34
CA LEU A 646 -5.52 0.78 -15.59
C LEU A 646 -4.11 0.95 -16.17
N ALA A 647 -3.28 -0.05 -15.95
CA ALA A 647 -1.96 -0.13 -16.56
C ALA A 647 -2.04 -0.52 -18.04
N ASN A 648 -3.06 -1.29 -18.40
CA ASN A 648 -3.31 -1.86 -19.73
C ASN A 648 -4.81 -1.78 -20.08
N PRO A 649 -5.38 -0.58 -20.25
CA PRO A 649 -6.82 -0.42 -20.51
C PRO A 649 -7.27 -1.06 -21.81
N GLU A 650 -6.38 -1.18 -22.79
CA GLU A 650 -6.63 -1.87 -24.08
C GLU A 650 -7.00 -3.33 -23.90
N ALA A 651 -6.53 -3.98 -22.85
CA ALA A 651 -6.88 -5.38 -22.55
C ALA A 651 -8.39 -5.58 -22.34
N LEU A 652 -9.12 -4.57 -21.86
CA LEU A 652 -10.57 -4.65 -21.65
C LEU A 652 -11.34 -4.93 -22.94
N ALA A 653 -10.81 -4.56 -24.11
CA ALA A 653 -11.46 -4.77 -25.38
C ALA A 653 -11.67 -6.27 -25.71
N GLU A 654 -10.78 -7.14 -25.22
CA GLU A 654 -10.86 -8.58 -25.44
C GLU A 654 -12.01 -9.28 -24.68
N TYR A 655 -12.57 -8.61 -23.67
CA TYR A 655 -13.64 -9.17 -22.84
C TYR A 655 -15.04 -8.75 -23.32
N ARG A 656 -15.10 -7.91 -24.34
CA ARG A 656 -16.36 -7.37 -24.87
C ARG A 656 -16.98 -8.36 -25.87
N ASP A 657 -18.29 -8.58 -25.77
CA ASP A 657 -19.11 -9.33 -26.73
C ASP A 657 -18.58 -10.76 -27.07
N LEU A 658 -17.99 -11.42 -26.09
CA LEU A 658 -17.43 -12.76 -26.26
C LEU A 658 -18.51 -13.78 -26.63
N GLU A 659 -18.43 -14.36 -27.84
CA GLU A 659 -19.36 -15.39 -28.32
C GLU A 659 -19.43 -16.61 -27.38
N ALA A 660 -18.28 -17.02 -26.82
CA ALA A 660 -18.18 -18.11 -25.86
C ALA A 660 -19.04 -17.92 -24.60
N LEU A 661 -19.43 -16.68 -24.27
CA LEU A 661 -20.23 -16.34 -23.09
C LEU A 661 -21.73 -16.21 -23.36
N LYS A 662 -22.15 -16.29 -24.63
CA LYS A 662 -23.57 -16.23 -25.00
C LYS A 662 -24.29 -17.57 -24.83
N HIS A 663 -23.52 -18.66 -24.69
CA HIS A 663 -24.05 -20.03 -24.60
C HIS A 663 -23.56 -20.79 -23.38
#